data_c33489aabb4dd564919a686b238ddd86
#
_entry.id   c33489aabb4dd564919a686b238ddd86
#
_cell.length_a   1.000
_cell.length_b   1.000
_cell.length_c   1.000
_cell.angle_alpha   90.00
_cell.angle_beta   90.00
_cell.angle_gamma   90.00
#
_symmetry.space_group_name_H-M   'P 1'
#
loop_
_entity.id
_entity.type
_entity.pdbx_description
1 polymer ?
#
loop_
_entity_poly.entity_id
_entity_poly.type
_entity_poly.pdbx_seq_one_letter_code
_entity_poly.pdbx_strand_id
1 'polypeptide(L)'
;MMKVLSQIIASELQARPEQVDAAVRLLDEGNTVPFIARYRKEVTGGLDDTQLRQLETRLSYLRELEERRQSILKSIDDQGKLTDDLARAINTTLSKTELEDLYLPYKQKRRTRGQIAIEAGLEPLAETLWQEPSHIPEQLAEQYVDADKGVADVRAALDGARYILMERFAEDAALLAKVRNYLWKNAHLVSRVVEGKEEAGAKFRDYFDHHEALSGVPSHRALAMLRGRNEGVLQLSLNADPQFDEAPRESHGETLIAEHLNLRLNNAPADSWRKAVVSWTWRIKVMLHLETELMGTVRERAEDEAINVFARNLHDLLMAAPAGMRATMGLDPGLRTGVKVAVVDATGKVVATDTVYPHTGQTAKAAAAVAALCIKHQVELVAIGNGTASRETERFFLDLQQQFPQVTAQKVIVSEAGASVYSASELAALEFPDLDVSLRGAVSIARRLQDPLAELVKIDPKSIGVGQYQHDVSQSQLAKKLDAVVEDCVNAVGVDLNTASVPLLTRVAGLTRMMAQNIVGWRDEHGRFQNRQQLLKVSRLGPKAFEQCAGFLRINHGDNPLDASTVHPEAYPVVERILAATEQALSDLMGNTGSLRNLSARDFIDERFGLPTVTDIMKELEKPGRDPRPEFKTAQFAEGVETLNDLTPGMILEGAVTNVTNFGAFVDIGVHQDGLVHISSLSDRFVEDPHQVVKAGDIVKVKVMEVDLQRKRIALTMRLDEQPGEGNARGGAKNAAPREEKRQNTAKGRPRPVSSSAGNSAMGDALAAAFGKKR
;
A
#
# COMPACT_ATOMS: atom_id res chain seq x y z
N MET A 1 -28.39 4.07 -17.01
CA MET A 1 -26.99 4.28 -16.63
C MET A 1 -26.68 3.77 -15.21
N MET A 2 -27.30 4.29 -14.14
CA MET A 2 -27.07 3.78 -12.77
C MET A 2 -27.25 2.28 -12.60
N LYS A 3 -28.29 1.67 -13.17
CA LYS A 3 -28.54 0.22 -13.11
C LYS A 3 -27.37 -0.61 -13.68
N VAL A 4 -26.72 -0.13 -14.73
CA VAL A 4 -25.57 -0.85 -15.33
C VAL A 4 -24.33 -0.75 -14.44
N LEU A 5 -24.06 0.43 -13.88
CA LEU A 5 -22.94 0.62 -12.94
C LEU A 5 -23.11 -0.27 -11.70
N SER A 6 -24.30 -0.30 -11.14
CA SER A 6 -24.59 -1.12 -9.97
C SER A 6 -24.46 -2.62 -10.24
N GLN A 7 -24.85 -3.09 -11.42
CA GLN A 7 -24.65 -4.49 -11.82
C GLN A 7 -23.18 -4.86 -11.94
N ILE A 8 -22.37 -3.99 -12.53
CA ILE A 8 -20.92 -4.21 -12.69
C ILE A 8 -20.24 -4.30 -11.30
N ILE A 9 -20.48 -3.30 -10.46
CA ILE A 9 -19.89 -3.25 -9.12
C ILE A 9 -20.38 -4.43 -8.27
N ALA A 10 -21.66 -4.77 -8.33
CA ALA A 10 -22.23 -5.90 -7.60
C ALA A 10 -21.58 -7.23 -7.99
N SER A 11 -21.33 -7.45 -9.29
CA SER A 11 -20.61 -8.64 -9.76
C SER A 11 -19.19 -8.70 -9.22
N GLU A 12 -18.47 -7.58 -9.19
CA GLU A 12 -17.10 -7.50 -8.69
C GLU A 12 -17.02 -7.72 -7.16
N LEU A 13 -18.00 -7.24 -6.41
CA LEU A 13 -18.08 -7.35 -4.95
C LEU A 13 -18.76 -8.64 -4.47
N GLN A 14 -19.27 -9.48 -5.37
CA GLN A 14 -20.09 -10.64 -5.02
C GLN A 14 -21.33 -10.27 -4.18
N ALA A 15 -21.91 -9.13 -4.50
CA ALA A 15 -23.09 -8.57 -3.86
C ALA A 15 -24.27 -8.50 -4.85
N ARG A 16 -25.44 -8.13 -4.35
CA ARG A 16 -26.64 -7.89 -5.19
C ARG A 16 -26.65 -6.43 -5.68
N PRO A 17 -27.18 -6.17 -6.88
CA PRO A 17 -27.28 -4.79 -7.40
C PRO A 17 -28.02 -3.83 -6.48
N GLU A 18 -29.05 -4.29 -5.76
CA GLU A 18 -29.82 -3.46 -4.82
C GLU A 18 -28.99 -3.01 -3.62
N GLN A 19 -28.07 -3.87 -3.15
CA GLN A 19 -27.12 -3.51 -2.08
C GLN A 19 -26.18 -2.40 -2.53
N VAL A 20 -25.69 -2.49 -3.77
CA VAL A 20 -24.80 -1.47 -4.36
C VAL A 20 -25.55 -0.15 -4.57
N ASP A 21 -26.78 -0.19 -5.11
CA ASP A 21 -27.63 1.01 -5.28
C ASP A 21 -27.86 1.73 -3.96
N ALA A 22 -28.18 0.98 -2.91
CA ALA A 22 -28.37 1.54 -1.58
C ALA A 22 -27.10 2.18 -1.01
N ALA A 23 -25.95 1.51 -1.15
CA ALA A 23 -24.66 2.03 -0.69
C ALA A 23 -24.24 3.28 -1.46
N VAL A 24 -24.42 3.31 -2.79
CA VAL A 24 -24.11 4.48 -3.63
C VAL A 24 -24.97 5.67 -3.22
N ARG A 25 -26.24 5.46 -3.00
CA ARG A 25 -27.15 6.52 -2.53
C ARG A 25 -26.70 7.09 -1.19
N LEU A 26 -26.36 6.24 -0.22
CA LEU A 26 -25.86 6.68 1.09
C LEU A 26 -24.56 7.48 0.98
N LEU A 27 -23.63 7.04 0.13
CA LEU A 27 -22.37 7.77 -0.13
C LEU A 27 -22.64 9.14 -0.78
N ASP A 28 -23.54 9.21 -1.75
CA ASP A 28 -23.91 10.45 -2.43
C ASP A 28 -24.63 11.44 -1.50
N GLU A 29 -25.34 10.94 -0.49
CA GLU A 29 -25.95 11.74 0.58
C GLU A 29 -24.89 12.26 1.58
N GLY A 30 -23.62 11.87 1.44
CA GLY A 30 -22.50 12.30 2.26
C GLY A 30 -22.29 11.49 3.53
N ASN A 31 -22.83 10.27 3.60
CA ASN A 31 -22.52 9.35 4.69
C ASN A 31 -21.10 8.81 4.53
N THR A 32 -20.42 8.60 5.63
CA THR A 32 -19.07 8.06 5.67
C THR A 32 -19.09 6.53 5.58
N VAL A 33 -18.01 5.94 5.07
CA VAL A 33 -17.89 4.46 5.00
C VAL A 33 -18.01 3.80 6.38
N PRO A 34 -17.32 4.27 7.45
CA PRO A 34 -17.49 3.67 8.78
C PRO A 34 -18.93 3.70 9.29
N PHE A 35 -19.64 4.80 9.08
CA PHE A 35 -21.03 4.93 9.49
C PHE A 35 -21.94 3.96 8.72
N ILE A 36 -21.81 3.88 7.41
CA ILE A 36 -22.61 2.96 6.58
C ILE A 36 -22.37 1.52 7.01
N ALA A 37 -21.10 1.12 7.17
CA ALA A 37 -20.72 -0.24 7.53
C ALA A 37 -21.29 -0.67 8.87
N ARG A 38 -21.35 0.21 9.83
CA ARG A 38 -21.80 -0.11 11.19
C ARG A 38 -23.28 0.14 11.42
N TYR A 39 -23.83 1.26 10.95
CA TYR A 39 -25.16 1.72 11.33
C TYR A 39 -26.21 1.70 10.21
N ARG A 40 -25.87 1.21 9.03
CA ARG A 40 -26.78 1.08 7.88
C ARG A 40 -26.74 -0.30 7.24
N LYS A 41 -26.56 -1.34 8.05
CA LYS A 41 -26.47 -2.74 7.59
C LYS A 41 -27.75 -3.24 6.94
N GLU A 42 -28.93 -2.84 7.45
CA GLU A 42 -30.21 -3.20 6.85
C GLU A 42 -30.37 -2.63 5.46
N VAL A 43 -29.97 -1.37 5.27
CA VAL A 43 -30.10 -0.65 3.99
C VAL A 43 -29.17 -1.25 2.93
N THR A 44 -27.95 -1.60 3.30
CA THR A 44 -26.93 -2.14 2.38
C THR A 44 -26.92 -3.67 2.31
N GLY A 45 -27.77 -4.35 3.06
CA GLY A 45 -27.75 -5.81 3.13
C GLY A 45 -26.48 -6.38 3.75
N GLY A 46 -25.78 -5.62 4.61
CA GLY A 46 -24.62 -6.06 5.37
C GLY A 46 -23.27 -5.89 4.67
N LEU A 47 -23.14 -4.95 3.74
CA LEU A 47 -21.84 -4.60 3.15
C LEU A 47 -20.89 -4.12 4.25
N ASP A 48 -19.71 -4.75 4.33
CA ASP A 48 -18.67 -4.36 5.28
C ASP A 48 -17.83 -3.17 4.81
N ASP A 49 -16.95 -2.69 5.67
CA ASP A 49 -16.06 -1.56 5.38
C ASP A 49 -15.14 -1.83 4.18
N THR A 50 -14.59 -3.04 4.05
CA THR A 50 -13.74 -3.46 2.94
C THR A 50 -14.51 -3.39 1.61
N GLN A 51 -15.71 -3.97 1.57
CA GLN A 51 -16.58 -3.93 0.38
C GLN A 51 -16.98 -2.49 0.03
N LEU A 52 -17.29 -1.66 1.02
CA LEU A 52 -17.65 -0.25 0.82
C LEU A 52 -16.46 0.59 0.30
N ARG A 53 -15.24 0.34 0.77
CA ARG A 53 -14.03 0.98 0.23
C ARG A 53 -13.76 0.58 -1.21
N GLN A 54 -13.91 -0.69 -1.54
CA GLN A 54 -13.80 -1.18 -2.93
C GLN A 54 -14.89 -0.55 -3.82
N LEU A 55 -16.11 -0.50 -3.33
CA LEU A 55 -17.22 0.14 -4.03
C LEU A 55 -16.94 1.63 -4.30
N GLU A 56 -16.49 2.38 -3.31
CA GLU A 56 -16.15 3.79 -3.42
C GLU A 56 -15.06 4.03 -4.49
N THR A 57 -14.01 3.22 -4.48
CA THR A 57 -12.92 3.30 -5.46
C THR A 57 -13.42 2.97 -6.87
N ARG A 58 -14.20 1.90 -7.00
CA ARG A 58 -14.72 1.45 -8.29
C ARG A 58 -15.76 2.41 -8.86
N LEU A 59 -16.61 2.94 -8.02
CA LEU A 59 -17.59 3.95 -8.40
C LEU A 59 -16.94 5.22 -8.96
N SER A 60 -15.89 5.70 -8.30
CA SER A 60 -15.10 6.85 -8.76
C SER A 60 -14.53 6.58 -10.16
N TYR A 61 -13.88 5.42 -10.34
CA TYR A 61 -13.33 5.01 -11.64
C TYR A 61 -14.39 4.95 -12.75
N LEU A 62 -15.52 4.29 -12.48
CA LEU A 62 -16.59 4.13 -13.49
C LEU A 62 -17.28 5.45 -13.82
N ARG A 63 -17.41 6.38 -12.86
CA ARG A 63 -17.94 7.72 -13.10
C ARG A 63 -16.99 8.54 -13.98
N GLU A 64 -15.70 8.51 -13.72
CA GLU A 64 -14.68 9.15 -14.56
C GLU A 64 -14.66 8.56 -15.98
N LEU A 65 -14.79 7.24 -16.09
CA LEU A 65 -14.89 6.55 -17.38
C LEU A 65 -16.13 7.01 -18.15
N GLU A 66 -17.27 7.18 -17.48
CA GLU A 66 -18.50 7.66 -18.09
C GLU A 66 -18.42 9.12 -18.56
N GLU A 67 -17.84 10.01 -17.76
CA GLU A 67 -17.57 11.38 -18.18
C GLU A 67 -16.68 11.42 -19.42
N ARG A 68 -15.63 10.60 -19.43
CA ARG A 68 -14.73 10.50 -20.57
C ARG A 68 -15.44 9.98 -21.80
N ARG A 69 -16.29 8.97 -21.64
CA ARG A 69 -17.14 8.39 -22.71
C ARG A 69 -18.03 9.45 -23.34
N GLN A 70 -18.73 10.22 -22.52
CA GLN A 70 -19.59 11.30 -23.03
C GLN A 70 -18.80 12.38 -23.76
N SER A 71 -17.64 12.76 -23.26
CA SER A 71 -16.72 13.69 -23.90
C SER A 71 -16.26 13.19 -25.27
N ILE A 72 -15.91 11.91 -25.37
CA ILE A 72 -15.48 11.28 -26.62
C ILE A 72 -16.62 11.19 -27.63
N LEU A 73 -17.81 10.73 -27.21
CA LEU A 73 -18.98 10.67 -28.08
C LEU A 73 -19.31 12.05 -28.65
N LYS A 74 -19.30 13.07 -27.81
CA LYS A 74 -19.53 14.45 -28.24
C LYS A 74 -18.46 14.92 -29.24
N SER A 75 -17.18 14.66 -28.96
CA SER A 75 -16.10 15.06 -29.85
C SER A 75 -16.17 14.44 -31.23
N ILE A 76 -16.57 13.16 -31.30
CA ILE A 76 -16.76 12.45 -32.59
C ILE A 76 -18.01 12.93 -33.34
N ASP A 77 -19.10 13.15 -32.60
CA ASP A 77 -20.32 13.67 -33.16
C ASP A 77 -20.16 15.08 -33.73
N ASP A 78 -19.47 15.96 -33.02
CA ASP A 78 -19.13 17.32 -33.48
C ASP A 78 -18.30 17.31 -34.78
N GLN A 79 -17.56 16.22 -35.05
CA GLN A 79 -16.86 16.01 -36.31
C GLN A 79 -17.74 15.39 -37.41
N GLY A 80 -18.97 15.05 -37.11
CA GLY A 80 -19.88 14.38 -38.05
C GLY A 80 -19.48 12.95 -38.41
N LYS A 81 -18.66 12.29 -37.59
CA LYS A 81 -18.09 10.97 -37.86
C LYS A 81 -18.64 9.85 -36.97
N LEU A 82 -19.61 10.16 -36.08
CA LEU A 82 -20.18 9.17 -35.20
C LEU A 82 -21.18 8.29 -35.98
N THR A 83 -20.92 6.99 -35.99
CA THR A 83 -21.79 5.96 -36.54
C THR A 83 -22.47 5.18 -35.42
N ASP A 84 -23.55 4.47 -35.72
CA ASP A 84 -24.25 3.65 -34.72
C ASP A 84 -23.37 2.52 -34.17
N ASP A 85 -22.57 1.90 -35.04
CA ASP A 85 -21.68 0.83 -34.63
C ASP A 85 -20.53 1.35 -33.73
N LEU A 86 -19.97 2.50 -34.06
CA LEU A 86 -18.96 3.15 -33.25
C LEU A 86 -19.53 3.60 -31.88
N ALA A 87 -20.71 4.21 -31.89
CA ALA A 87 -21.39 4.59 -30.65
C ALA A 87 -21.68 3.39 -29.76
N ARG A 88 -22.08 2.28 -30.35
CA ARG A 88 -22.31 1.01 -29.62
C ARG A 88 -21.01 0.48 -29.01
N ALA A 89 -19.93 0.44 -29.77
CA ALA A 89 -18.62 0.02 -29.28
C ALA A 89 -18.13 0.90 -28.14
N ILE A 90 -18.25 2.22 -28.26
CA ILE A 90 -17.86 3.18 -27.21
C ILE A 90 -18.71 3.01 -25.95
N ASN A 91 -20.02 2.79 -26.10
CA ASN A 91 -20.93 2.64 -24.97
C ASN A 91 -20.80 1.33 -24.21
N THR A 92 -20.22 0.29 -24.80
CA THR A 92 -20.12 -1.04 -24.21
C THR A 92 -18.78 -1.32 -23.53
N THR A 93 -17.73 -0.57 -23.84
CA THR A 93 -16.42 -0.79 -23.24
C THR A 93 -16.36 -0.34 -21.76
N LEU A 94 -15.70 -1.15 -20.93
CA LEU A 94 -15.47 -0.90 -19.51
C LEU A 94 -14.01 -0.55 -19.22
N SER A 95 -13.18 -0.53 -20.25
CA SER A 95 -11.74 -0.25 -20.15
C SER A 95 -11.46 1.15 -20.70
N LYS A 96 -10.78 1.97 -19.91
CA LYS A 96 -10.29 3.28 -20.37
C LYS A 96 -9.36 3.15 -21.56
N THR A 97 -8.50 2.14 -21.56
CA THR A 97 -7.56 1.85 -22.65
C THR A 97 -8.31 1.57 -23.96
N GLU A 98 -9.29 0.67 -23.94
CA GLU A 98 -10.11 0.36 -25.11
C GLU A 98 -10.92 1.58 -25.59
N LEU A 99 -11.42 2.37 -24.65
CA LEU A 99 -12.14 3.60 -24.97
C LEU A 99 -11.24 4.62 -25.69
N GLU A 100 -10.02 4.81 -25.21
CA GLU A 100 -9.04 5.69 -25.86
C GLU A 100 -8.59 5.17 -27.23
N ASP A 101 -8.47 3.85 -27.38
CA ASP A 101 -8.18 3.24 -28.69
C ASP A 101 -9.26 3.52 -29.71
N LEU A 102 -10.53 3.41 -29.31
CA LEU A 102 -11.68 3.73 -30.19
C LEU A 102 -11.71 5.22 -30.56
N TYR A 103 -11.25 6.08 -29.68
CA TYR A 103 -11.16 7.52 -29.93
C TYR A 103 -9.93 7.94 -30.74
N LEU A 104 -8.87 7.14 -30.75
CA LEU A 104 -7.57 7.50 -31.33
C LEU A 104 -7.63 8.02 -32.77
N PRO A 105 -8.42 7.43 -33.71
CA PRO A 105 -8.55 7.94 -35.08
C PRO A 105 -9.20 9.33 -35.17
N TYR A 106 -10.00 9.71 -34.16
CA TYR A 106 -10.80 10.95 -34.14
C TYR A 106 -10.18 12.06 -33.29
N LYS A 107 -9.12 11.72 -32.55
CA LYS A 107 -8.42 12.66 -31.69
C LYS A 107 -7.73 13.72 -32.52
N GLN A 108 -7.91 15.00 -32.16
CA GLN A 108 -7.22 16.09 -32.80
C GLN A 108 -5.69 15.94 -32.60
N LYS A 109 -4.97 15.94 -33.69
CA LYS A 109 -3.52 15.75 -33.72
C LYS A 109 -2.85 16.97 -34.35
N ARG A 110 -1.56 17.13 -34.02
CA ARG A 110 -0.69 18.01 -34.81
C ARG A 110 -0.56 17.43 -36.23
N ARG A 111 -0.33 18.29 -37.20
CA ARG A 111 -0.11 17.89 -38.60
C ARG A 111 0.98 16.81 -38.70
N THR A 112 0.57 15.58 -39.05
CA THR A 112 1.44 14.42 -39.15
C THR A 112 1.99 14.28 -40.57
N ARG A 113 3.03 13.43 -40.73
CA ARG A 113 3.59 13.11 -42.06
C ARG A 113 2.56 12.43 -42.97
N GLY A 114 1.71 11.58 -42.40
CA GLY A 114 0.60 10.96 -43.14
C GLY A 114 -0.44 11.98 -43.60
N GLN A 115 -0.78 12.95 -42.76
CA GLN A 115 -1.68 14.03 -43.11
C GLN A 115 -1.10 14.96 -44.20
N ILE A 116 0.18 15.28 -44.09
CA ILE A 116 0.89 16.03 -45.13
C ILE A 116 0.84 15.27 -46.47
N ALA A 117 1.04 13.95 -46.43
CA ALA A 117 0.97 13.13 -47.65
C ALA A 117 -0.46 13.05 -48.23
N ILE A 118 -1.49 13.03 -47.41
CA ILE A 118 -2.90 13.09 -47.85
C ILE A 118 -3.16 14.45 -48.54
N GLU A 119 -2.72 15.56 -47.92
CA GLU A 119 -2.86 16.90 -48.51
C GLU A 119 -2.09 17.04 -49.83
N ALA A 120 -0.99 16.32 -50.00
CA ALA A 120 -0.23 16.25 -51.23
C ALA A 120 -0.87 15.33 -52.30
N GLY A 121 -2.02 14.71 -52.02
CA GLY A 121 -2.73 13.89 -52.98
C GLY A 121 -2.21 12.46 -53.12
N LEU A 122 -1.47 11.93 -52.15
CA LEU A 122 -0.82 10.60 -52.22
C LEU A 122 -1.76 9.45 -51.74
N GLU A 123 -2.94 9.76 -51.23
CA GLU A 123 -3.86 8.71 -50.72
C GLU A 123 -4.29 7.71 -51.80
N PRO A 124 -4.63 8.12 -53.05
CA PRO A 124 -4.94 7.16 -54.13
C PRO A 124 -3.78 6.25 -54.46
N LEU A 125 -2.53 6.75 -54.41
CA LEU A 125 -1.34 5.93 -54.61
C LEU A 125 -1.23 4.82 -53.54
N ALA A 126 -1.43 5.20 -52.26
CA ALA A 126 -1.38 4.29 -51.16
C ALA A 126 -2.47 3.18 -51.29
N GLU A 127 -3.70 3.58 -51.56
CA GLU A 127 -4.83 2.62 -51.77
C GLU A 127 -4.60 1.68 -52.92
N THR A 128 -4.15 2.17 -54.07
CA THR A 128 -3.90 1.35 -55.26
C THR A 128 -2.80 0.34 -55.01
N LEU A 129 -1.68 0.75 -54.46
CA LEU A 129 -0.56 -0.17 -54.18
C LEU A 129 -0.93 -1.21 -53.12
N TRP A 130 -1.79 -0.85 -52.17
CA TRP A 130 -2.24 -1.80 -51.14
C TRP A 130 -3.21 -2.86 -51.70
N GLN A 131 -4.20 -2.42 -52.46
CA GLN A 131 -5.27 -3.28 -52.96
C GLN A 131 -4.91 -4.03 -54.24
N GLU A 132 -4.10 -3.41 -55.10
CA GLU A 132 -3.73 -3.95 -56.41
C GLU A 132 -2.22 -4.11 -56.49
N PRO A 133 -1.64 -5.20 -55.92
CA PRO A 133 -0.20 -5.38 -55.82
C PRO A 133 0.50 -5.68 -57.17
N SER A 134 -0.25 -5.84 -58.22
CA SER A 134 0.29 -6.04 -59.57
C SER A 134 0.97 -4.80 -60.17
N HIS A 135 0.70 -3.60 -59.64
CA HIS A 135 1.35 -2.38 -60.06
C HIS A 135 2.81 -2.36 -59.59
N ILE A 136 3.69 -1.84 -60.46
CA ILE A 136 5.07 -1.53 -60.11
C ILE A 136 5.09 -0.21 -59.37
N PRO A 137 5.50 -0.19 -58.07
CA PRO A 137 5.36 1.02 -57.21
C PRO A 137 6.02 2.24 -57.81
N GLU A 138 7.25 2.12 -58.34
CA GLU A 138 8.03 3.22 -58.89
C GLU A 138 7.34 3.83 -60.11
N GLN A 139 6.78 3.01 -61.01
CA GLN A 139 6.07 3.47 -62.19
C GLN A 139 4.74 4.15 -61.82
N LEU A 140 3.99 3.62 -60.89
CA LEU A 140 2.74 4.24 -60.47
C LEU A 140 3.02 5.57 -59.73
N ALA A 141 4.08 5.65 -58.94
CA ALA A 141 4.42 6.80 -58.15
C ALA A 141 4.89 8.01 -59.00
N GLU A 142 5.39 7.77 -60.23
CA GLU A 142 5.79 8.84 -61.17
C GLU A 142 4.65 9.82 -61.42
N GLN A 143 3.40 9.34 -61.46
CA GLN A 143 2.23 10.17 -61.70
C GLN A 143 1.88 11.10 -60.51
N TYR A 144 2.46 10.88 -59.39
CA TYR A 144 2.19 11.63 -58.13
C TYR A 144 3.33 12.55 -57.72
N VAL A 145 4.42 12.61 -58.51
CA VAL A 145 5.52 13.55 -58.29
C VAL A 145 5.06 14.94 -58.59
N ASP A 146 5.13 15.84 -57.63
CA ASP A 146 4.70 17.22 -57.75
C ASP A 146 5.47 18.07 -56.71
N ALA A 147 6.46 18.80 -57.17
CA ALA A 147 7.33 19.63 -56.35
C ALA A 147 6.56 20.75 -55.63
N ASP A 148 5.48 21.26 -56.24
CA ASP A 148 4.65 22.33 -55.65
C ASP A 148 3.85 21.83 -54.46
N LYS A 149 3.56 20.51 -54.41
CA LYS A 149 2.91 19.82 -53.29
C LYS A 149 3.91 19.21 -52.29
N GLY A 150 5.19 19.42 -52.48
CA GLY A 150 6.25 18.92 -51.64
C GLY A 150 6.66 17.45 -51.92
N VAL A 151 6.21 16.88 -53.05
CA VAL A 151 6.59 15.54 -53.51
C VAL A 151 7.70 15.68 -54.58
N ALA A 152 8.93 15.66 -54.12
CA ALA A 152 10.07 16.00 -54.97
C ALA A 152 10.44 14.90 -55.98
N ASP A 153 10.25 13.64 -55.63
CA ASP A 153 10.63 12.46 -56.43
C ASP A 153 9.72 11.26 -56.16
N VAL A 154 9.98 10.18 -56.86
CA VAL A 154 9.28 8.89 -56.73
C VAL A 154 9.40 8.33 -55.30
N ARG A 155 10.57 8.46 -54.68
CA ARG A 155 10.80 7.99 -53.31
C ARG A 155 9.94 8.75 -52.31
N ALA A 156 9.88 10.07 -52.45
CA ALA A 156 9.04 10.91 -51.60
C ALA A 156 7.56 10.56 -51.73
N ALA A 157 7.09 10.22 -52.94
CA ALA A 157 5.72 9.77 -53.19
C ALA A 157 5.47 8.44 -52.51
N LEU A 158 6.34 7.44 -52.65
CA LEU A 158 6.20 6.12 -52.03
C LEU A 158 6.29 6.18 -50.51
N ASP A 159 7.20 6.99 -49.96
CA ASP A 159 7.31 7.16 -48.51
C ASP A 159 6.08 7.89 -47.94
N GLY A 160 5.56 8.89 -48.60
CA GLY A 160 4.33 9.58 -48.26
C GLY A 160 3.13 8.61 -48.22
N ALA A 161 2.99 7.76 -49.22
CA ALA A 161 1.96 6.70 -49.25
C ALA A 161 2.11 5.70 -48.09
N ARG A 162 3.34 5.32 -47.72
CA ARG A 162 3.59 4.49 -46.54
C ARG A 162 3.16 5.17 -45.24
N TYR A 163 3.47 6.46 -45.07
CA TYR A 163 3.06 7.21 -43.88
C TYR A 163 1.53 7.22 -43.71
N ILE A 164 0.77 7.35 -44.79
CA ILE A 164 -0.69 7.33 -44.78
C ILE A 164 -1.20 6.00 -44.23
N LEU A 165 -0.76 4.89 -44.80
CA LEU A 165 -1.20 3.56 -44.38
C LEU A 165 -0.69 3.18 -43.00
N MET A 166 0.56 3.49 -42.68
CA MET A 166 1.15 3.26 -41.38
C MET A 166 0.34 3.91 -40.26
N GLU A 167 -0.02 5.17 -40.42
CA GLU A 167 -0.81 5.90 -39.43
C GLU A 167 -2.24 5.34 -39.33
N ARG A 168 -2.85 5.01 -40.44
CA ARG A 168 -4.20 4.40 -40.46
C ARG A 168 -4.20 3.05 -39.74
N PHE A 169 -3.28 2.16 -40.03
CA PHE A 169 -3.21 0.84 -39.41
C PHE A 169 -2.85 0.88 -37.94
N ALA A 170 -1.96 1.80 -37.56
CA ALA A 170 -1.58 1.99 -36.14
C ALA A 170 -2.69 2.54 -35.24
N GLU A 171 -3.77 3.05 -35.82
CA GLU A 171 -4.96 3.56 -35.11
C GLU A 171 -6.12 2.57 -35.05
N ASP A 172 -5.94 1.37 -35.60
CA ASP A 172 -6.94 0.31 -35.54
C ASP A 172 -7.06 -0.27 -34.13
N ALA A 173 -8.17 -0.02 -33.46
CA ALA A 173 -8.43 -0.45 -32.10
C ALA A 173 -8.35 -1.97 -31.92
N ALA A 174 -8.86 -2.74 -32.88
CA ALA A 174 -8.82 -4.20 -32.83
C ALA A 174 -7.38 -4.73 -32.98
N LEU A 175 -6.59 -4.13 -33.85
CA LEU A 175 -5.15 -4.44 -33.98
C LEU A 175 -4.38 -4.13 -32.69
N LEU A 176 -4.59 -2.96 -32.15
CA LEU A 176 -3.94 -2.55 -30.89
C LEU A 176 -4.28 -3.50 -29.74
N ALA A 177 -5.54 -3.89 -29.60
CA ALA A 177 -5.97 -4.85 -28.59
C ALA A 177 -5.28 -6.23 -28.76
N LYS A 178 -5.19 -6.72 -29.99
CA LYS A 178 -4.55 -8.00 -30.32
C LYS A 178 -3.05 -8.00 -30.00
N VAL A 179 -2.35 -6.97 -30.42
CA VAL A 179 -0.91 -6.84 -30.20
C VAL A 179 -0.59 -6.55 -28.72
N ARG A 180 -1.38 -5.71 -28.06
CA ARG A 180 -1.26 -5.45 -26.63
C ARG A 180 -1.35 -6.73 -25.80
N ASN A 181 -2.36 -7.56 -26.08
CA ASN A 181 -2.56 -8.82 -25.37
C ASN A 181 -1.38 -9.79 -25.61
N TYR A 182 -0.87 -9.84 -26.85
CA TYR A 182 0.30 -10.64 -27.17
C TYR A 182 1.54 -10.17 -26.41
N LEU A 183 1.85 -8.86 -26.44
CA LEU A 183 3.00 -8.29 -25.75
C LEU A 183 2.92 -8.49 -24.23
N TRP A 184 1.73 -8.30 -23.65
CA TRP A 184 1.55 -8.51 -22.21
C TRP A 184 1.90 -9.93 -21.77
N LYS A 185 1.52 -10.91 -22.57
CA LYS A 185 1.75 -12.34 -22.28
C LYS A 185 3.16 -12.81 -22.58
N ASN A 186 3.79 -12.27 -23.59
CA ASN A 186 5.01 -12.86 -24.19
C ASN A 186 6.24 -11.93 -24.13
N ALA A 187 6.08 -10.62 -24.08
CA ALA A 187 7.21 -9.69 -24.07
C ALA A 187 7.98 -9.76 -22.75
N HIS A 188 9.26 -9.44 -22.82
CA HIS A 188 10.11 -9.24 -21.65
C HIS A 188 10.40 -7.76 -21.43
N LEU A 189 10.40 -7.35 -20.15
CA LEU A 189 10.97 -6.10 -19.73
C LEU A 189 12.49 -6.25 -19.70
N VAL A 190 13.18 -5.34 -20.35
CA VAL A 190 14.65 -5.32 -20.45
C VAL A 190 15.19 -4.07 -19.80
N SER A 191 16.18 -4.25 -18.93
CA SER A 191 16.91 -3.18 -18.28
C SER A 191 18.38 -3.24 -18.65
N ARG A 192 18.95 -2.12 -19.05
CA ARG A 192 20.37 -1.96 -19.37
C ARG A 192 20.92 -0.72 -18.70
N VAL A 193 22.18 -0.76 -18.28
CA VAL A 193 22.87 0.41 -17.77
C VAL A 193 23.11 1.41 -18.91
N VAL A 194 22.95 2.69 -18.62
CA VAL A 194 23.34 3.76 -19.53
C VAL A 194 24.87 3.85 -19.54
N GLU A 195 25.47 3.92 -20.71
CA GLU A 195 26.93 3.98 -20.89
C GLU A 195 27.56 5.10 -20.02
N GLY A 196 28.60 4.75 -19.27
CA GLY A 196 29.30 5.67 -18.38
C GLY A 196 28.60 5.92 -17.03
N LYS A 197 27.52 5.21 -16.71
CA LYS A 197 26.79 5.35 -15.43
C LYS A 197 27.01 4.19 -14.45
N GLU A 198 27.92 3.26 -14.75
CA GLU A 198 28.16 2.04 -13.96
C GLU A 198 28.60 2.36 -12.54
N GLU A 199 29.50 3.31 -12.34
CA GLU A 199 29.98 3.68 -11.01
C GLU A 199 28.94 4.52 -10.24
N ALA A 200 28.40 5.55 -10.88
CA ALA A 200 27.40 6.43 -10.26
C ALA A 200 26.10 5.67 -9.91
N GLY A 201 25.76 4.66 -10.71
CA GLY A 201 24.56 3.84 -10.56
C GLY A 201 24.79 2.51 -9.85
N ALA A 202 25.88 2.31 -9.12
CA ALA A 202 26.24 1.01 -8.52
C ALA A 202 25.11 0.37 -7.67
N LYS A 203 24.24 1.17 -7.07
CA LYS A 203 23.06 0.68 -6.34
C LYS A 203 22.04 -0.06 -7.22
N PHE A 204 22.08 0.12 -8.54
CA PHE A 204 21.22 -0.54 -9.52
C PHE A 204 21.93 -1.67 -10.28
N ARG A 205 23.09 -2.13 -9.79
CA ARG A 205 23.94 -3.12 -10.49
C ARG A 205 23.18 -4.38 -10.91
N ASP A 206 22.24 -4.85 -10.10
CA ASP A 206 21.44 -6.04 -10.37
C ASP A 206 20.57 -5.89 -11.64
N TYR A 207 20.36 -4.66 -12.09
CA TYR A 207 19.54 -4.31 -13.26
C TYR A 207 20.35 -3.78 -14.45
N PHE A 208 21.67 -3.86 -14.42
CA PHE A 208 22.54 -3.39 -15.52
C PHE A 208 22.42 -4.25 -16.78
N ASP A 209 22.11 -5.50 -16.61
CA ASP A 209 21.81 -6.47 -17.66
C ASP A 209 20.74 -7.45 -17.16
N HIS A 210 19.49 -7.00 -17.21
CA HIS A 210 18.38 -7.76 -16.63
C HIS A 210 17.21 -7.83 -17.61
N HIS A 211 16.59 -8.99 -17.69
CA HIS A 211 15.35 -9.19 -18.43
C HIS A 211 14.44 -10.18 -17.70
N GLU A 212 13.15 -9.95 -17.76
CA GLU A 212 12.14 -10.85 -17.20
C GLU A 212 10.78 -10.65 -17.86
N ALA A 213 9.90 -11.66 -17.74
CA ALA A 213 8.57 -11.62 -18.34
C ALA A 213 7.78 -10.39 -17.83
N LEU A 214 7.23 -9.63 -18.77
CA LEU A 214 6.53 -8.36 -18.47
C LEU A 214 5.38 -8.54 -17.49
N SER A 215 4.52 -9.54 -17.70
CA SER A 215 3.37 -9.81 -16.83
C SER A 215 3.73 -10.33 -15.45
N GLY A 216 4.94 -10.86 -15.29
CA GLY A 216 5.44 -11.48 -14.05
C GLY A 216 6.37 -10.61 -13.22
N VAL A 217 6.68 -9.38 -13.65
CA VAL A 217 7.61 -8.49 -12.92
C VAL A 217 7.08 -8.18 -11.52
N PRO A 218 7.81 -8.52 -10.45
CA PRO A 218 7.42 -8.14 -9.09
C PRO A 218 7.48 -6.63 -8.89
N SER A 219 6.56 -6.09 -8.11
CA SER A 219 6.39 -4.65 -7.91
C SER A 219 7.65 -3.96 -7.40
N HIS A 220 8.35 -4.56 -6.44
CA HIS A 220 9.57 -3.98 -5.89
C HIS A 220 10.69 -3.88 -6.94
N ARG A 221 10.83 -4.87 -7.86
CA ARG A 221 11.80 -4.80 -8.96
C ARG A 221 11.39 -3.79 -10.02
N ALA A 222 10.11 -3.75 -10.37
CA ALA A 222 9.58 -2.77 -11.30
C ALA A 222 9.86 -1.33 -10.81
N LEU A 223 9.57 -1.04 -9.55
CA LEU A 223 9.82 0.29 -8.96
C LEU A 223 11.31 0.61 -8.87
N ALA A 224 12.17 -0.36 -8.55
CA ALA A 224 13.62 -0.18 -8.53
C ALA A 224 14.16 0.17 -9.94
N MET A 225 13.74 -0.55 -10.96
CA MET A 225 14.14 -0.27 -12.35
C MET A 225 13.61 1.08 -12.84
N LEU A 226 12.37 1.43 -12.52
CA LEU A 226 11.78 2.73 -12.85
C LEU A 226 12.53 3.88 -12.15
N ARG A 227 12.91 3.70 -10.90
CA ARG A 227 13.78 4.66 -10.19
C ARG A 227 15.13 4.83 -10.90
N GLY A 228 15.78 3.71 -11.26
CA GLY A 228 17.04 3.74 -12.00
C GLY A 228 16.93 4.47 -13.33
N ARG A 229 15.83 4.31 -14.04
CA ARG A 229 15.51 5.07 -15.25
C ARG A 229 15.35 6.57 -14.96
N ASN A 230 14.58 6.91 -13.93
CA ASN A 230 14.33 8.31 -13.56
C ASN A 230 15.62 9.03 -13.08
N GLU A 231 16.54 8.29 -12.47
CA GLU A 231 17.87 8.79 -12.10
C GLU A 231 18.87 8.83 -13.28
N GLY A 232 18.46 8.39 -14.48
CA GLY A 232 19.30 8.39 -15.66
C GLY A 232 20.39 7.32 -15.70
N VAL A 233 20.26 6.28 -14.85
CA VAL A 233 21.22 5.17 -14.75
C VAL A 233 20.82 3.99 -15.62
N LEU A 234 19.51 3.69 -15.69
CA LEU A 234 18.97 2.55 -16.44
C LEU A 234 18.17 3.02 -17.65
N GLN A 235 18.28 2.24 -18.73
CA GLN A 235 17.41 2.32 -19.89
C GLN A 235 16.48 1.10 -19.86
N LEU A 236 15.18 1.34 -19.93
CA LEU A 236 14.16 0.30 -19.94
C LEU A 236 13.52 0.20 -21.32
N SER A 237 13.29 -1.00 -21.78
CA SER A 237 12.63 -1.29 -23.05
C SER A 237 11.86 -2.60 -22.97
N LEU A 238 11.00 -2.85 -23.96
CA LEU A 238 10.34 -4.15 -24.13
C LEU A 238 11.00 -4.92 -25.26
N ASN A 239 11.26 -6.22 -25.01
CA ASN A 239 11.61 -7.17 -26.05
C ASN A 239 10.36 -7.96 -26.43
N ALA A 240 9.87 -7.74 -27.65
CA ALA A 240 8.68 -8.43 -28.18
C ALA A 240 8.95 -9.88 -28.59
N ASP A 241 10.22 -10.23 -28.78
CA ASP A 241 10.66 -11.53 -29.33
C ASP A 241 11.71 -12.19 -28.41
N PRO A 242 11.40 -12.44 -27.11
CA PRO A 242 12.37 -12.92 -26.12
C PRO A 242 12.87 -14.34 -26.36
N GLN A 243 12.25 -15.08 -27.28
CA GLN A 243 12.66 -16.42 -27.68
C GLN A 243 13.90 -16.44 -28.58
N PHE A 244 14.35 -15.28 -29.06
CA PHE A 244 15.55 -15.15 -29.90
C PHE A 244 16.65 -14.42 -29.12
N ASP A 245 17.89 -14.93 -29.23
CA ASP A 245 19.06 -14.31 -28.60
C ASP A 245 19.41 -12.95 -29.22
N GLU A 246 19.15 -12.81 -30.52
CA GLU A 246 19.28 -11.55 -31.26
C GLU A 246 17.92 -11.16 -31.86
N ALA A 247 17.73 -9.85 -32.08
CA ALA A 247 16.50 -9.37 -32.69
C ALA A 247 16.26 -10.04 -34.05
N PRO A 248 15.12 -10.70 -34.28
CA PRO A 248 14.84 -11.37 -35.53
C PRO A 248 14.72 -10.34 -36.66
N ARG A 249 15.03 -10.77 -37.87
CA ARG A 249 14.87 -9.94 -39.08
C ARG A 249 13.42 -9.44 -39.22
N GLU A 250 12.46 -10.27 -38.85
CA GLU A 250 11.03 -9.96 -38.85
C GLU A 250 10.47 -10.33 -37.49
N SER A 251 9.94 -9.31 -36.78
CA SER A 251 9.31 -9.50 -35.45
C SER A 251 7.98 -10.24 -35.56
N HIS A 252 7.63 -11.01 -34.54
CA HIS A 252 6.30 -11.58 -34.45
C HIS A 252 5.19 -10.52 -34.47
N GLY A 253 5.48 -9.31 -33.98
CA GLY A 253 4.58 -8.16 -34.09
C GLY A 253 4.23 -7.80 -35.53
N GLU A 254 5.20 -7.86 -36.45
CA GLU A 254 4.95 -7.65 -37.87
C GLU A 254 4.05 -8.76 -38.45
N THR A 255 4.26 -10.00 -38.05
CA THR A 255 3.40 -11.14 -38.43
C THR A 255 1.96 -10.93 -37.98
N LEU A 256 1.74 -10.50 -36.76
CA LEU A 256 0.39 -10.22 -36.23
C LEU A 256 -0.32 -9.09 -36.98
N ILE A 257 0.42 -8.05 -37.36
CA ILE A 257 -0.12 -6.96 -38.18
C ILE A 257 -0.49 -7.46 -39.58
N ALA A 258 0.39 -8.20 -40.23
CA ALA A 258 0.13 -8.76 -41.55
C ALA A 258 -1.08 -9.69 -41.56
N GLU A 259 -1.22 -10.55 -40.56
CA GLU A 259 -2.39 -11.43 -40.39
C GLU A 259 -3.68 -10.64 -40.18
N HIS A 260 -3.64 -9.61 -39.34
CA HIS A 260 -4.79 -8.77 -39.06
C HIS A 260 -5.28 -8.02 -40.30
N LEU A 261 -4.35 -7.57 -41.14
CA LEU A 261 -4.63 -6.89 -42.41
C LEU A 261 -4.93 -7.84 -43.56
N ASN A 262 -4.94 -9.16 -43.32
CA ASN A 262 -5.10 -10.22 -44.35
C ASN A 262 -4.10 -10.07 -45.50
N LEU A 263 -2.88 -9.65 -45.20
CA LEU A 263 -1.83 -9.43 -46.19
C LEU A 263 -1.39 -10.78 -46.77
N ARG A 264 -1.59 -10.93 -48.08
CA ARG A 264 -1.09 -12.09 -48.84
C ARG A 264 0.00 -11.63 -49.80
N LEU A 265 1.17 -12.24 -49.68
CA LEU A 265 2.33 -11.95 -50.50
C LEU A 265 2.46 -13.10 -51.55
N ASN A 266 2.30 -12.76 -52.81
CA ASN A 266 2.31 -13.69 -53.93
C ASN A 266 3.41 -13.38 -54.96
N ASN A 267 4.52 -12.78 -54.49
CA ASN A 267 5.61 -12.27 -55.33
C ASN A 267 5.16 -11.22 -56.37
N ALA A 268 4.12 -10.47 -56.03
CA ALA A 268 3.66 -9.35 -56.84
C ALA A 268 4.63 -8.15 -56.77
N PRO A 269 4.66 -7.26 -57.77
CA PRO A 269 5.60 -6.12 -57.81
C PRO A 269 5.52 -5.19 -56.62
N ALA A 270 4.32 -4.97 -56.03
CA ALA A 270 4.14 -4.10 -54.89
C ALA A 270 4.32 -4.79 -53.53
N ASP A 271 4.58 -6.10 -53.49
CA ASP A 271 4.63 -6.86 -52.23
C ASP A 271 5.77 -6.41 -51.30
N SER A 272 6.94 -6.04 -51.86
CA SER A 272 8.03 -5.50 -51.06
C SER A 272 7.66 -4.15 -50.38
N TRP A 273 6.97 -3.29 -51.11
CA TRP A 273 6.46 -2.03 -50.54
C TRP A 273 5.40 -2.27 -49.50
N ARG A 274 4.46 -3.18 -49.74
CA ARG A 274 3.40 -3.56 -48.77
C ARG A 274 4.00 -4.12 -47.46
N LYS A 275 5.01 -5.00 -47.61
CA LYS A 275 5.76 -5.55 -46.46
C LYS A 275 6.47 -4.45 -45.69
N ALA A 276 7.03 -3.45 -46.35
CA ALA A 276 7.64 -2.30 -45.74
C ALA A 276 6.62 -1.42 -44.94
N VAL A 277 5.39 -1.30 -45.42
CA VAL A 277 4.30 -0.63 -44.70
C VAL A 277 4.03 -1.34 -43.38
N VAL A 278 3.94 -2.67 -43.37
CA VAL A 278 3.74 -3.45 -42.14
C VAL A 278 4.90 -3.27 -41.18
N SER A 279 6.13 -3.33 -41.67
CA SER A 279 7.33 -3.11 -40.83
C SER A 279 7.38 -1.70 -40.22
N TRP A 280 7.04 -0.67 -40.98
CA TRP A 280 6.95 0.68 -40.48
C TRP A 280 5.82 0.86 -39.45
N THR A 281 4.64 0.26 -39.71
CA THR A 281 3.53 0.24 -38.76
C THR A 281 3.96 -0.32 -37.42
N TRP A 282 4.66 -1.44 -37.43
CA TRP A 282 5.21 -2.06 -36.22
C TRP A 282 6.28 -1.20 -35.55
N ARG A 283 7.38 -0.92 -36.24
CA ARG A 283 8.57 -0.34 -35.64
C ARG A 283 8.44 1.14 -35.27
N ILE A 284 7.71 1.91 -36.08
CA ILE A 284 7.62 3.37 -35.90
C ILE A 284 6.43 3.75 -35.04
N LYS A 285 5.34 2.99 -35.07
CA LYS A 285 4.09 3.36 -34.40
C LYS A 285 3.66 2.39 -33.31
N VAL A 286 3.29 1.17 -33.67
CA VAL A 286 2.60 0.26 -32.77
C VAL A 286 3.49 -0.14 -31.60
N MET A 287 4.73 -0.56 -31.84
CA MET A 287 5.66 -0.95 -30.78
C MET A 287 5.94 0.20 -29.80
N LEU A 288 6.22 1.39 -30.30
CA LEU A 288 6.50 2.57 -29.44
C LEU A 288 5.28 2.96 -28.61
N HIS A 289 4.10 2.94 -29.20
CA HIS A 289 2.87 3.24 -28.51
C HIS A 289 2.58 2.23 -27.39
N LEU A 290 2.63 0.95 -27.71
CA LEU A 290 2.33 -0.11 -26.76
C LEU A 290 3.44 -0.29 -25.71
N GLU A 291 4.70 -0.07 -26.05
CA GLU A 291 5.78 -0.04 -25.06
C GLU A 291 5.52 1.01 -23.97
N THR A 292 5.20 2.23 -24.38
CA THR A 292 4.86 3.32 -23.44
C THR A 292 3.66 2.98 -22.57
N GLU A 293 2.61 2.44 -23.19
CA GLU A 293 1.37 2.07 -22.50
C GLU A 293 1.60 0.92 -21.51
N LEU A 294 2.26 -0.15 -21.95
CA LEU A 294 2.50 -1.34 -21.10
C LEU A 294 3.48 -1.07 -19.98
N MET A 295 4.47 -0.21 -20.20
CA MET A 295 5.34 0.30 -19.12
C MET A 295 4.53 1.10 -18.09
N GLY A 296 3.55 1.88 -18.54
CA GLY A 296 2.59 2.55 -17.67
C GLY A 296 1.77 1.56 -16.84
N THR A 297 1.28 0.49 -17.47
CA THR A 297 0.52 -0.57 -16.79
C THR A 297 1.34 -1.28 -15.70
N VAL A 298 2.60 -1.61 -16.01
CA VAL A 298 3.52 -2.20 -15.01
C VAL A 298 3.74 -1.24 -13.85
N ARG A 299 3.97 0.04 -14.14
CA ARG A 299 4.15 1.07 -13.11
C ARG A 299 2.93 1.19 -12.21
N GLU A 300 1.73 1.34 -12.79
CA GLU A 300 0.48 1.47 -12.02
C GLU A 300 0.26 0.27 -11.11
N ARG A 301 0.43 -0.95 -11.62
CA ARG A 301 0.33 -2.17 -10.81
C ARG A 301 1.34 -2.20 -9.67
N ALA A 302 2.59 -1.82 -9.95
CA ALA A 302 3.64 -1.79 -8.96
C ALA A 302 3.40 -0.72 -7.87
N GLU A 303 2.92 0.44 -8.26
CA GLU A 303 2.52 1.51 -7.34
C GLU A 303 1.36 1.10 -6.46
N ASP A 304 0.31 0.48 -7.01
CA ASP A 304 -0.84 0.01 -6.25
C ASP A 304 -0.44 -1.02 -5.19
N GLU A 305 0.41 -1.98 -5.54
CA GLU A 305 0.90 -2.97 -4.59
C GLU A 305 1.74 -2.33 -3.48
N ALA A 306 2.64 -1.40 -3.82
CA ALA A 306 3.43 -0.67 -2.84
C ALA A 306 2.56 0.18 -1.88
N ILE A 307 1.53 0.83 -2.40
CA ILE A 307 0.56 1.58 -1.60
C ILE A 307 -0.22 0.64 -0.67
N ASN A 308 -0.62 -0.52 -1.14
CA ASN A 308 -1.32 -1.51 -0.32
C ASN A 308 -0.43 -2.08 0.79
N VAL A 309 0.85 -2.31 0.52
CA VAL A 309 1.83 -2.73 1.55
C VAL A 309 1.97 -1.64 2.62
N PHE A 310 2.12 -0.39 2.21
CA PHE A 310 2.17 0.73 3.16
C PHE A 310 0.90 0.81 4.00
N ALA A 311 -0.26 0.69 3.37
CA ALA A 311 -1.56 0.74 4.06
C ALA A 311 -1.68 -0.37 5.13
N ARG A 312 -1.25 -1.59 4.81
CA ARG A 312 -1.23 -2.71 5.78
C ARG A 312 -0.28 -2.46 6.94
N ASN A 313 0.93 -2.01 6.66
CA ASN A 313 1.91 -1.69 7.70
C ASN A 313 1.41 -0.55 8.61
N LEU A 314 0.78 0.47 8.05
CA LEU A 314 0.17 1.54 8.82
C LEU A 314 -0.99 1.03 9.68
N HIS A 315 -1.86 0.20 9.13
CA HIS A 315 -2.95 -0.43 9.89
C HIS A 315 -2.42 -1.20 11.09
N ASP A 316 -1.41 -2.05 10.89
CA ASP A 316 -0.81 -2.85 11.97
C ASP A 316 -0.20 -1.97 13.06
N LEU A 317 0.43 -0.88 12.66
CA LEU A 317 1.02 0.08 13.59
C LEU A 317 -0.04 0.81 14.41
N LEU A 318 -1.13 1.26 13.76
CA LEU A 318 -2.24 1.97 14.41
C LEU A 318 -3.05 1.05 15.33
N MET A 319 -3.22 -0.20 14.96
CA MET A 319 -3.98 -1.20 15.71
C MET A 319 -3.12 -2.03 16.67
N ALA A 320 -1.88 -1.62 16.91
CA ALA A 320 -1.03 -2.25 17.91
C ALA A 320 -1.62 -2.15 19.32
N ALA A 321 -1.32 -3.14 20.14
CA ALA A 321 -1.83 -3.24 21.51
C ALA A 321 -1.44 -2.02 22.36
N PRO A 322 -2.40 -1.27 22.93
CA PRO A 322 -2.08 -0.19 23.85
C PRO A 322 -1.67 -0.76 25.20
N ALA A 323 -0.60 -0.22 25.79
CA ALA A 323 -0.19 -0.57 27.15
C ALA A 323 -1.14 -0.01 28.22
N GLY A 324 -1.93 0.99 27.84
CA GLY A 324 -2.93 1.62 28.71
C GLY A 324 -2.37 2.71 29.61
N MET A 325 -3.17 3.08 30.58
CA MET A 325 -2.94 4.20 31.49
C MET A 325 -1.93 3.85 32.59
N ARG A 326 -0.66 3.77 32.20
CA ARG A 326 0.48 3.45 33.08
C ARG A 326 1.53 4.53 33.03
N ALA A 327 2.18 4.84 34.16
CA ALA A 327 3.31 5.75 34.17
C ALA A 327 4.44 5.19 33.29
N THR A 328 4.82 5.96 32.27
CA THR A 328 5.75 5.50 31.22
C THR A 328 6.90 6.48 31.03
N MET A 329 8.11 5.95 30.94
CA MET A 329 9.30 6.70 30.55
C MET A 329 9.58 6.46 29.08
N GLY A 330 9.76 7.50 28.29
CA GLY A 330 10.24 7.44 26.91
C GLY A 330 11.73 7.74 26.84
N LEU A 331 12.46 6.87 26.15
CA LEU A 331 13.89 7.04 25.85
C LEU A 331 14.05 7.18 24.34
N ASP A 332 14.50 8.36 23.91
CA ASP A 332 14.85 8.61 22.50
C ASP A 332 16.36 8.43 22.35
N PRO A 333 16.84 7.35 21.73
CA PRO A 333 18.24 6.99 21.71
C PRO A 333 19.11 7.99 20.93
N GLY A 334 20.30 8.25 21.41
CA GLY A 334 21.30 9.06 20.72
C GLY A 334 22.71 8.80 21.25
N LEU A 335 23.64 8.43 20.34
CA LEU A 335 25.03 8.13 20.71
C LEU A 335 25.79 9.36 21.19
N ARG A 336 25.80 10.42 20.41
CA ARG A 336 26.57 11.64 20.67
C ARG A 336 25.72 12.75 21.32
N THR A 337 24.47 12.87 20.89
CA THR A 337 23.55 13.92 21.33
C THR A 337 22.91 13.62 22.67
N GLY A 338 23.21 12.47 23.26
CA GLY A 338 22.61 11.97 24.48
C GLY A 338 21.26 11.30 24.26
N VAL A 339 20.84 10.53 25.25
CA VAL A 339 19.51 9.90 25.30
C VAL A 339 18.55 10.90 25.92
N LYS A 340 17.50 11.25 25.20
CA LYS A 340 16.43 12.14 25.70
C LYS A 340 15.46 11.31 26.51
N VAL A 341 15.12 11.82 27.67
CA VAL A 341 14.27 11.15 28.64
C VAL A 341 13.02 11.98 28.88
N ALA A 342 11.85 11.39 28.79
CA ALA A 342 10.59 12.00 29.19
C ALA A 342 9.78 11.01 30.02
N VAL A 343 9.20 11.47 31.11
CA VAL A 343 8.29 10.68 31.93
C VAL A 343 6.88 11.25 31.80
N VAL A 344 5.95 10.39 31.45
CA VAL A 344 4.52 10.71 31.42
C VAL A 344 3.80 9.90 32.49
N ASP A 345 2.83 10.53 33.14
CA ASP A 345 1.98 9.86 34.12
C ASP A 345 0.92 8.97 33.44
N ALA A 346 0.10 8.31 34.23
CA ALA A 346 -0.98 7.46 33.74
C ALA A 346 -1.98 8.19 32.82
N THR A 347 -2.06 9.52 32.88
CA THR A 347 -2.94 10.33 32.03
C THR A 347 -2.26 10.82 30.75
N GLY A 348 -0.99 10.49 30.55
CA GLY A 348 -0.19 10.99 29.42
C GLY A 348 0.41 12.38 29.62
N LYS A 349 0.27 12.97 30.81
CA LYS A 349 0.86 14.28 31.15
C LYS A 349 2.37 14.12 31.40
N VAL A 350 3.16 15.01 30.82
CA VAL A 350 4.61 15.08 31.08
C VAL A 350 4.87 15.55 32.48
N VAL A 351 5.59 14.76 33.27
CA VAL A 351 5.92 15.06 34.68
C VAL A 351 7.41 15.29 34.91
N ALA A 352 8.27 14.80 34.01
CA ALA A 352 9.71 15.03 34.05
C ALA A 352 10.34 14.87 32.69
N THR A 353 11.43 15.59 32.45
CA THR A 353 12.30 15.45 31.27
C THR A 353 13.76 15.60 31.67
N ASP A 354 14.64 14.93 30.93
CA ASP A 354 16.09 15.02 31.12
C ASP A 354 16.83 14.63 29.82
N THR A 355 18.11 14.91 29.76
CA THR A 355 19.03 14.39 28.73
C THR A 355 20.23 13.78 29.42
N VAL A 356 20.47 12.51 29.18
CA VAL A 356 21.57 11.75 29.79
C VAL A 356 22.56 11.23 28.74
N TYR A 357 23.79 10.99 29.12
CA TYR A 357 24.88 10.67 28.21
C TYR A 357 25.56 9.33 28.58
N PRO A 358 24.83 8.20 28.49
CA PRO A 358 25.37 6.91 28.90
C PRO A 358 26.46 6.38 27.97
N HIS A 359 26.54 6.84 26.74
CA HIS A 359 27.43 6.35 25.70
C HIS A 359 28.70 7.18 25.51
N THR A 360 28.87 8.25 26.30
CA THR A 360 30.00 9.20 26.20
C THR A 360 30.76 9.38 27.50
N GLY A 361 30.90 8.30 28.29
CA GLY A 361 31.69 8.29 29.51
C GLY A 361 30.99 8.74 30.79
N GLN A 362 29.68 9.06 30.73
CA GLN A 362 28.87 9.43 31.88
C GLN A 362 27.84 8.36 32.29
N THR A 363 28.15 7.10 32.07
CA THR A 363 27.22 5.98 32.27
C THR A 363 26.70 5.90 33.70
N ALA A 364 27.54 6.04 34.71
CA ALA A 364 27.11 5.99 36.11
C ALA A 364 26.20 7.14 36.50
N LYS A 365 26.48 8.36 36.04
CA LYS A 365 25.66 9.53 36.26
C LYS A 365 24.31 9.40 35.57
N ALA A 366 24.30 8.92 34.32
CA ALA A 366 23.09 8.65 33.56
C ALA A 366 22.23 7.58 34.23
N ALA A 367 22.83 6.50 34.70
CA ALA A 367 22.12 5.43 35.42
C ALA A 367 21.45 5.94 36.70
N ALA A 368 22.15 6.73 37.50
CA ALA A 368 21.63 7.31 38.73
C ALA A 368 20.44 8.26 38.42
N ALA A 369 20.55 9.12 37.40
CA ALA A 369 19.51 10.06 37.01
C ALA A 369 18.24 9.34 36.53
N VAL A 370 18.37 8.37 35.66
CA VAL A 370 17.24 7.58 35.13
C VAL A 370 16.59 6.76 36.25
N ALA A 371 17.38 6.09 37.09
CA ALA A 371 16.85 5.34 38.23
C ALA A 371 16.06 6.22 39.19
N ALA A 372 16.58 7.42 39.51
CA ALA A 372 15.90 8.38 40.37
C ALA A 372 14.54 8.82 39.81
N LEU A 373 14.44 9.06 38.50
CA LEU A 373 13.19 9.38 37.84
C LEU A 373 12.20 8.21 37.86
N CYS A 374 12.65 6.99 37.61
CA CYS A 374 11.84 5.79 37.69
C CYS A 374 11.21 5.60 39.07
N ILE A 375 12.01 5.76 40.13
CA ILE A 375 11.58 5.60 41.52
C ILE A 375 10.61 6.72 41.91
N LYS A 376 11.00 7.96 41.64
CA LYS A 376 10.20 9.14 42.00
C LYS A 376 8.79 9.15 41.41
N HIS A 377 8.68 8.79 40.15
CA HIS A 377 7.42 8.81 39.39
C HIS A 377 6.74 7.45 39.28
N GLN A 378 7.26 6.43 39.98
CA GLN A 378 6.70 5.06 39.97
C GLN A 378 6.49 4.55 38.54
N VAL A 379 7.52 4.68 37.70
CA VAL A 379 7.47 4.27 36.29
C VAL A 379 7.27 2.75 36.19
N GLU A 380 6.25 2.36 35.50
CA GLU A 380 5.90 0.94 35.26
C GLU A 380 6.45 0.41 33.93
N LEU A 381 6.56 1.29 32.93
CA LEU A 381 6.98 0.95 31.56
C LEU A 381 8.07 1.90 31.09
N VAL A 382 9.03 1.37 30.36
CA VAL A 382 10.08 2.14 29.68
C VAL A 382 10.01 1.86 28.18
N ALA A 383 9.61 2.85 27.42
CA ALA A 383 9.53 2.83 25.97
C ALA A 383 10.88 3.29 25.38
N ILE A 384 11.55 2.44 24.64
CA ILE A 384 12.82 2.75 23.98
C ILE A 384 12.57 2.83 22.47
N GLY A 385 12.88 3.97 21.86
CA GLY A 385 12.78 4.13 20.41
C GLY A 385 13.70 3.15 19.67
N ASN A 386 13.25 2.64 18.53
CA ASN A 386 13.97 1.63 17.74
C ASN A 386 15.00 2.20 16.73
N GLY A 387 15.34 3.47 16.85
CA GLY A 387 16.32 4.12 15.97
C GLY A 387 17.78 3.82 16.30
N THR A 388 18.66 4.67 15.80
CA THR A 388 20.11 4.55 16.03
C THR A 388 20.41 4.57 17.52
N ALA A 389 21.27 3.65 17.99
CA ALA A 389 21.62 3.43 19.40
C ALA A 389 20.50 2.83 20.28
N SER A 390 19.45 2.27 19.67
CA SER A 390 18.38 1.60 20.42
C SER A 390 18.90 0.45 21.28
N ARG A 391 19.75 -0.40 20.71
CA ARG A 391 20.32 -1.57 21.41
C ARG A 391 21.24 -1.18 22.55
N GLU A 392 22.08 -0.17 22.33
CA GLU A 392 22.97 0.38 23.37
C GLU A 392 22.17 0.99 24.52
N THR A 393 21.09 1.69 24.21
CA THR A 393 20.18 2.27 25.21
C THR A 393 19.43 1.18 25.97
N GLU A 394 19.00 0.13 25.31
CA GLU A 394 18.36 -1.03 25.94
C GLU A 394 19.32 -1.72 26.92
N ARG A 395 20.55 -1.97 26.49
CA ARG A 395 21.60 -2.54 27.36
C ARG A 395 21.87 -1.65 28.55
N PHE A 396 22.02 -0.35 28.32
CA PHE A 396 22.19 0.62 29.40
C PHE A 396 21.07 0.51 30.44
N PHE A 397 19.81 0.41 30.02
CA PHE A 397 18.68 0.29 30.92
C PHE A 397 18.68 -1.05 31.70
N LEU A 398 19.03 -2.16 31.05
CA LEU A 398 19.16 -3.46 31.74
C LEU A 398 20.28 -3.44 32.80
N ASP A 399 21.43 -2.87 32.48
CA ASP A 399 22.56 -2.72 33.43
C ASP A 399 22.14 -1.82 34.61
N LEU A 400 21.39 -0.77 34.34
CA LEU A 400 20.81 0.11 35.35
C LEU A 400 19.90 -0.65 36.31
N GLN A 401 19.05 -1.54 35.81
CA GLN A 401 18.15 -2.35 36.64
C GLN A 401 18.92 -3.32 37.55
N GLN A 402 20.05 -3.82 37.12
CA GLN A 402 20.92 -4.65 37.94
C GLN A 402 21.54 -3.84 39.09
N GLN A 403 21.94 -2.59 38.82
CA GLN A 403 22.51 -1.68 39.84
C GLN A 403 21.45 -1.13 40.80
N PHE A 404 20.23 -0.93 40.33
CA PHE A 404 19.12 -0.37 41.10
C PHE A 404 17.91 -1.32 41.09
N PRO A 405 17.89 -2.35 41.93
CA PRO A 405 16.80 -3.35 41.96
C PRO A 405 15.40 -2.78 42.23
N GLN A 406 15.32 -1.53 42.76
CA GLN A 406 14.07 -0.83 42.98
C GLN A 406 13.37 -0.41 41.67
N VAL A 407 14.12 -0.31 40.56
CA VAL A 407 13.59 -0.05 39.22
C VAL A 407 13.06 -1.35 38.66
N THR A 408 11.76 -1.54 38.76
CA THR A 408 11.03 -2.75 38.30
C THR A 408 10.30 -2.53 36.99
N ALA A 409 10.49 -1.38 36.35
CA ALA A 409 9.83 -1.02 35.11
C ALA A 409 10.16 -1.99 33.98
N GLN A 410 9.17 -2.35 33.22
CA GLN A 410 9.30 -3.25 32.06
C GLN A 410 9.70 -2.44 30.84
N LYS A 411 10.80 -2.83 30.18
CA LYS A 411 11.23 -2.19 28.95
C LYS A 411 10.46 -2.72 27.75
N VAL A 412 10.19 -1.86 26.77
CA VAL A 412 9.54 -2.20 25.48
C VAL A 412 10.20 -1.38 24.39
N ILE A 413 10.59 -2.03 23.31
CA ILE A 413 11.06 -1.34 22.12
C ILE A 413 9.85 -0.82 21.35
N VAL A 414 9.86 0.46 21.01
CA VAL A 414 8.75 1.15 20.37
C VAL A 414 9.23 1.76 19.05
N SER A 415 8.42 1.64 18.00
CA SER A 415 8.71 2.32 16.74
C SER A 415 8.75 3.83 16.95
N GLU A 416 9.84 4.48 16.56
CA GLU A 416 9.97 5.94 16.55
C GLU A 416 9.60 6.56 15.18
N ALA A 417 9.03 5.78 14.27
CA ALA A 417 8.63 6.23 12.93
C ALA A 417 7.81 7.52 13.00
N GLY A 418 8.26 8.57 12.31
CA GLY A 418 7.62 9.88 12.31
C GLY A 418 7.77 10.72 13.58
N ALA A 419 8.43 10.25 14.63
CA ALA A 419 8.58 11.01 15.89
C ALA A 419 9.32 12.35 15.68
N SER A 420 10.32 12.37 14.81
CA SER A 420 11.05 13.59 14.44
C SER A 420 10.16 14.59 13.68
N VAL A 421 9.25 14.09 12.84
CA VAL A 421 8.27 14.93 12.13
C VAL A 421 7.29 15.55 13.13
N TYR A 422 6.78 14.75 14.05
CA TYR A 422 5.92 15.25 15.12
C TYR A 422 6.63 16.32 15.97
N SER A 423 7.85 16.04 16.44
CA SER A 423 8.57 16.96 17.33
C SER A 423 8.81 18.34 16.71
N ALA A 424 8.98 18.42 15.40
CA ALA A 424 9.16 19.65 14.66
C ALA A 424 7.83 20.28 14.18
N SER A 425 6.69 19.65 14.43
CA SER A 425 5.38 20.12 13.96
C SER A 425 4.84 21.29 14.76
N GLU A 426 3.95 22.07 14.13
CA GLU A 426 3.20 23.13 14.79
C GLU A 426 2.38 22.60 15.98
N LEU A 427 1.79 21.41 15.82
CA LEU A 427 1.01 20.75 16.88
C LEU A 427 1.87 20.50 18.12
N ALA A 428 3.08 19.94 17.94
CA ALA A 428 4.00 19.69 19.06
C ALA A 428 4.45 21.00 19.74
N ALA A 429 4.65 22.07 18.96
CA ALA A 429 4.96 23.38 19.49
C ALA A 429 3.82 23.97 20.31
N LEU A 430 2.57 23.72 19.92
CA LEU A 430 1.38 24.13 20.68
C LEU A 430 1.19 23.30 21.96
N GLU A 431 1.44 21.99 21.89
CA GLU A 431 1.34 21.11 23.05
C GLU A 431 2.44 21.39 24.10
N PHE A 432 3.65 21.69 23.62
CA PHE A 432 4.86 21.85 24.43
C PHE A 432 5.66 23.11 24.05
N PRO A 433 5.12 24.31 24.26
CA PRO A 433 5.79 25.54 23.83
C PRO A 433 7.13 25.77 24.57
N ASP A 434 7.27 25.29 25.79
CA ASP A 434 8.45 25.50 26.65
C ASP A 434 9.43 24.33 26.63
N LEU A 435 9.11 23.26 25.90
CA LEU A 435 9.94 22.06 25.82
C LEU A 435 10.84 22.08 24.56
N ASP A 436 12.11 21.77 24.75
CA ASP A 436 13.04 21.64 23.63
C ASP A 436 12.53 20.60 22.60
N VAL A 437 12.69 20.92 21.32
CA VAL A 437 12.23 20.07 20.21
C VAL A 437 12.74 18.62 20.34
N SER A 438 13.99 18.44 20.78
CA SER A 438 14.58 17.12 20.95
C SER A 438 13.91 16.27 22.03
N LEU A 439 13.32 16.91 23.05
CA LEU A 439 12.62 16.21 24.14
C LEU A 439 11.18 15.82 23.76
N ARG A 440 10.56 16.54 22.82
CA ARG A 440 9.21 16.23 22.34
C ARG A 440 9.13 14.84 21.68
N GLY A 441 10.21 14.40 21.04
CA GLY A 441 10.33 13.03 20.50
C GLY A 441 10.22 11.96 21.58
N ALA A 442 10.91 12.13 22.69
CA ALA A 442 10.86 11.21 23.83
C ALA A 442 9.44 11.17 24.46
N VAL A 443 8.76 12.30 24.54
CA VAL A 443 7.35 12.34 24.98
C VAL A 443 6.46 11.53 24.06
N SER A 444 6.62 11.70 22.74
CA SER A 444 5.86 10.95 21.74
C SER A 444 6.10 9.45 21.83
N ILE A 445 7.35 9.02 22.04
CA ILE A 445 7.71 7.61 22.21
C ILE A 445 7.01 7.02 23.45
N ALA A 446 7.00 7.74 24.57
CA ALA A 446 6.29 7.29 25.78
C ALA A 446 4.76 7.17 25.56
N ARG A 447 4.15 8.17 24.96
CA ARG A 447 2.70 8.18 24.68
C ARG A 447 2.27 7.13 23.68
N ARG A 448 3.12 6.78 22.69
CA ARG A 448 2.84 5.70 21.73
C ARG A 448 2.71 4.36 22.41
N LEU A 449 3.47 4.11 23.46
CA LEU A 449 3.34 2.87 24.20
C LEU A 449 2.02 2.82 24.96
N GLN A 450 1.60 3.95 25.53
CA GLN A 450 0.31 4.04 26.22
C GLN A 450 -0.86 3.80 25.25
N ASP A 451 -0.90 4.51 24.12
CA ASP A 451 -1.89 4.33 23.05
C ASP A 451 -1.31 4.70 21.68
N PRO A 452 -0.93 3.71 20.86
CA PRO A 452 -0.34 3.96 19.56
C PRO A 452 -1.23 4.75 18.61
N LEU A 453 -2.52 4.44 18.56
CA LEU A 453 -3.47 5.10 17.67
C LEU A 453 -3.62 6.59 18.03
N ALA A 454 -3.85 6.88 19.28
CA ALA A 454 -4.07 8.26 19.76
C ALA A 454 -2.86 9.17 19.49
N GLU A 455 -1.66 8.64 19.53
CA GLU A 455 -0.44 9.41 19.27
C GLU A 455 -0.09 9.51 17.80
N LEU A 456 -0.17 8.40 17.05
CA LEU A 456 0.20 8.35 15.63
C LEU A 456 -0.71 9.18 14.71
N VAL A 457 -1.96 9.41 15.10
CA VAL A 457 -2.88 10.29 14.33
C VAL A 457 -2.43 11.75 14.28
N LYS A 458 -1.52 12.15 15.16
CA LYS A 458 -0.92 13.50 15.19
C LYS A 458 0.07 13.73 14.03
N ILE A 459 0.48 12.68 13.35
CA ILE A 459 1.47 12.68 12.27
C ILE A 459 0.75 12.48 10.94
N ASP A 460 1.16 13.22 9.90
CA ASP A 460 0.73 12.92 8.54
C ASP A 460 1.07 11.46 8.22
N PRO A 461 0.10 10.63 7.82
CA PRO A 461 0.33 9.21 7.57
C PRO A 461 1.51 8.91 6.63
N LYS A 462 1.73 9.74 5.61
CA LYS A 462 2.87 9.60 4.70
C LYS A 462 4.22 9.78 5.39
N SER A 463 4.26 10.57 6.43
CA SER A 463 5.47 10.89 7.20
C SER A 463 5.85 9.81 8.23
N ILE A 464 4.98 8.85 8.49
CA ILE A 464 5.27 7.72 9.38
C ILE A 464 6.36 6.82 8.78
N GLY A 465 6.42 6.70 7.43
CA GLY A 465 7.58 6.12 6.76
C GLY A 465 7.70 4.61 6.84
N VAL A 466 6.59 3.88 6.95
CA VAL A 466 6.56 2.41 7.02
C VAL A 466 6.38 1.72 5.66
N GLY A 467 6.49 2.46 4.56
CA GLY A 467 6.37 1.96 3.20
C GLY A 467 7.71 1.79 2.51
N GLN A 468 7.78 0.87 1.55
CA GLN A 468 8.86 0.79 0.59
C GLN A 468 8.53 1.64 -0.63
N TYR A 469 9.52 2.32 -1.21
CA TYR A 469 9.35 3.13 -2.42
C TYR A 469 8.26 4.21 -2.32
N GLN A 470 7.96 4.71 -1.14
CA GLN A 470 6.86 5.65 -0.93
C GLN A 470 6.99 6.98 -1.72
N HIS A 471 8.21 7.35 -2.11
CA HIS A 471 8.47 8.55 -2.92
C HIS A 471 8.37 8.29 -4.43
N ASP A 472 8.27 7.03 -4.84
CA ASP A 472 8.21 6.61 -6.25
C ASP A 472 6.78 6.29 -6.72
N VAL A 473 5.80 6.38 -5.82
CA VAL A 473 4.39 6.13 -6.11
C VAL A 473 3.60 7.42 -6.25
N SER A 474 2.38 7.32 -6.80
CA SER A 474 1.44 8.44 -6.86
C SER A 474 1.13 8.97 -5.47
N GLN A 475 1.55 10.21 -5.17
CA GLN A 475 1.39 10.82 -3.85
C GLN A 475 -0.07 11.10 -3.48
N SER A 476 -0.92 11.39 -4.47
CA SER A 476 -2.35 11.60 -4.26
C SER A 476 -3.09 10.31 -3.91
N GLN A 477 -2.79 9.23 -4.63
CA GLN A 477 -3.38 7.91 -4.34
C GLN A 477 -2.88 7.36 -3.00
N LEU A 478 -1.59 7.52 -2.69
CA LEU A 478 -1.03 7.16 -1.40
C LEU A 478 -1.74 7.90 -0.26
N ALA A 479 -1.86 9.22 -0.35
CA ALA A 479 -2.54 10.02 0.66
C ALA A 479 -3.98 9.57 0.88
N LYS A 480 -4.75 9.38 -0.18
CA LYS A 480 -6.13 8.92 -0.12
C LYS A 480 -6.27 7.55 0.54
N LYS A 481 -5.39 6.61 0.20
CA LYS A 481 -5.40 5.26 0.78
C LYS A 481 -5.05 5.28 2.27
N LEU A 482 -4.02 6.02 2.66
CA LEU A 482 -3.59 6.12 4.05
C LEU A 482 -4.60 6.86 4.92
N ASP A 483 -5.24 7.92 4.42
CA ASP A 483 -6.32 8.61 5.12
C ASP A 483 -7.52 7.68 5.38
N ALA A 484 -7.87 6.84 4.41
CA ALA A 484 -8.91 5.82 4.59
C ALA A 484 -8.55 4.81 5.69
N VAL A 485 -7.30 4.35 5.74
CA VAL A 485 -6.82 3.44 6.79
C VAL A 485 -6.94 4.07 8.17
N VAL A 486 -6.50 5.32 8.33
CA VAL A 486 -6.58 6.03 9.62
C VAL A 486 -8.04 6.20 10.05
N GLU A 487 -8.91 6.62 9.15
CA GLU A 487 -10.35 6.76 9.41
C GLU A 487 -10.96 5.43 9.87
N ASP A 488 -10.68 4.35 9.16
CA ASP A 488 -11.23 3.03 9.49
C ASP A 488 -10.74 2.54 10.86
N CYS A 489 -9.45 2.74 11.18
CA CYS A 489 -8.89 2.36 12.49
C CYS A 489 -9.49 3.17 13.63
N VAL A 490 -9.57 4.48 13.50
CA VAL A 490 -10.11 5.37 14.54
C VAL A 490 -11.57 5.04 14.85
N ASN A 491 -12.39 4.85 13.81
CA ASN A 491 -13.81 4.54 13.99
C ASN A 491 -14.05 3.08 14.44
N ALA A 492 -13.17 2.15 14.11
CA ALA A 492 -13.23 0.78 14.64
C ALA A 492 -12.96 0.72 16.14
N VAL A 493 -11.99 1.47 16.63
CA VAL A 493 -11.64 1.54 18.06
C VAL A 493 -12.64 2.37 18.85
N GLY A 494 -13.13 3.45 18.28
CA GLY A 494 -13.93 4.49 18.97
C GLY A 494 -13.05 5.48 19.74
N VAL A 495 -13.60 6.61 20.06
CA VAL A 495 -12.87 7.75 20.61
C VAL A 495 -13.51 8.24 21.90
N ASP A 496 -12.72 8.39 22.96
CA ASP A 496 -13.16 9.05 24.19
C ASP A 496 -13.33 10.55 23.97
N LEU A 497 -14.56 11.03 24.06
CA LEU A 497 -14.93 12.42 23.79
C LEU A 497 -14.27 13.41 24.76
N ASN A 498 -13.99 12.98 25.99
CA ASN A 498 -13.48 13.84 27.05
C ASN A 498 -11.95 13.95 27.08
N THR A 499 -11.23 13.03 26.43
CA THR A 499 -9.75 12.99 26.46
C THR A 499 -9.11 13.15 25.08
N ALA A 500 -9.87 12.98 24.01
CA ALA A 500 -9.35 13.00 22.66
C ALA A 500 -8.75 14.34 22.24
N SER A 501 -7.65 14.28 21.51
CA SER A 501 -7.03 15.43 20.85
C SER A 501 -7.81 15.85 19.60
N VAL A 502 -7.57 17.08 19.13
CA VAL A 502 -8.14 17.56 17.86
C VAL A 502 -7.78 16.65 16.68
N PRO A 503 -6.54 16.19 16.47
CA PRO A 503 -6.21 15.26 15.40
C PRO A 503 -7.01 13.96 15.46
N LEU A 504 -7.19 13.38 16.64
CA LEU A 504 -7.97 12.15 16.80
C LEU A 504 -9.46 12.38 16.50
N LEU A 505 -10.05 13.43 17.03
CA LEU A 505 -11.45 13.80 16.75
C LEU A 505 -11.70 14.07 15.27
N THR A 506 -10.75 14.67 14.57
CA THR A 506 -10.86 14.96 13.12
C THR A 506 -11.04 13.70 12.28
N ARG A 507 -10.58 12.55 12.75
CA ARG A 507 -10.70 11.25 12.05
C ARG A 507 -12.01 10.52 12.36
N VAL A 508 -12.79 11.01 13.30
CA VAL A 508 -14.12 10.44 13.59
C VAL A 508 -15.09 10.75 12.45
N ALA A 509 -15.91 9.77 12.10
CA ALA A 509 -16.90 9.88 11.01
C ALA A 509 -17.75 11.15 11.17
N GLY A 510 -17.83 11.94 10.11
CA GLY A 510 -18.65 13.16 10.05
C GLY A 510 -18.05 14.40 10.72
N LEU A 511 -16.90 14.32 11.37
CA LEU A 511 -16.23 15.46 11.98
C LEU A 511 -15.19 16.09 11.04
N THR A 512 -15.24 17.40 10.92
CA THR A 512 -14.19 18.22 10.31
C THR A 512 -13.20 18.71 11.38
N ARG A 513 -12.03 19.19 10.94
CA ARG A 513 -11.04 19.81 11.85
C ARG A 513 -11.65 20.93 12.69
N MET A 514 -12.49 21.75 12.09
CA MET A 514 -13.15 22.86 12.80
C MET A 514 -14.12 22.36 13.87
N MET A 515 -14.92 21.33 13.55
CA MET A 515 -15.81 20.71 14.54
C MET A 515 -15.01 20.09 15.68
N ALA A 516 -13.91 19.41 15.39
CA ALA A 516 -13.01 18.86 16.40
C ALA A 516 -12.42 19.93 17.32
N GLN A 517 -11.99 21.05 16.77
CA GLN A 517 -11.53 22.21 17.55
C GLN A 517 -12.64 22.79 18.42
N ASN A 518 -13.87 22.89 17.89
CA ASN A 518 -15.02 23.38 18.64
C ASN A 518 -15.42 22.42 19.77
N ILE A 519 -15.29 21.12 19.58
CA ILE A 519 -15.52 20.12 20.65
C ILE A 519 -14.54 20.32 21.78
N VAL A 520 -13.25 20.46 21.48
CA VAL A 520 -12.21 20.70 22.50
C VAL A 520 -12.44 22.03 23.22
N GLY A 521 -12.74 23.10 22.46
CA GLY A 521 -13.08 24.40 23.02
C GLY A 521 -14.29 24.37 23.97
N TRP A 522 -15.36 23.69 23.56
CA TRP A 522 -16.53 23.50 24.41
C TRP A 522 -16.21 22.75 25.69
N ARG A 523 -15.40 21.71 25.60
CA ARG A 523 -14.93 20.92 26.74
C ARG A 523 -14.09 21.76 27.71
N ASP A 524 -13.25 22.63 27.19
CA ASP A 524 -12.41 23.53 28.01
C ASP A 524 -13.26 24.60 28.74
N GLU A 525 -14.33 25.07 28.11
CA GLU A 525 -15.23 26.11 28.69
C GLU A 525 -16.26 25.51 29.66
N HIS A 526 -16.83 24.36 29.36
CA HIS A 526 -17.98 23.81 30.10
C HIS A 526 -17.65 22.55 30.91
N GLY A 527 -16.40 22.11 30.88
CA GLY A 527 -16.00 20.85 31.50
C GLY A 527 -16.32 19.61 30.62
N ARG A 528 -16.17 18.46 31.22
CA ARG A 528 -16.36 17.20 30.47
C ARG A 528 -17.80 17.04 30.00
N PHE A 529 -17.97 16.38 28.84
CA PHE A 529 -19.28 15.97 28.35
C PHE A 529 -19.89 14.92 29.28
N GLN A 530 -21.16 15.08 29.63
CA GLN A 530 -21.91 14.17 30.48
C GLN A 530 -22.77 13.20 29.67
N ASN A 531 -23.18 13.59 28.49
CA ASN A 531 -23.97 12.79 27.56
C ASN A 531 -23.71 13.18 26.11
N ARG A 532 -24.06 12.30 25.19
CA ARG A 532 -23.88 12.51 23.74
C ARG A 532 -24.71 13.68 23.21
N GLN A 533 -25.88 13.96 23.80
CA GLN A 533 -26.76 15.04 23.35
C GLN A 533 -26.12 16.43 23.49
N GLN A 534 -25.18 16.57 24.39
CA GLN A 534 -24.42 17.84 24.57
C GLN A 534 -23.57 18.18 23.33
N LEU A 535 -23.25 17.23 22.47
CA LEU A 535 -22.58 17.48 21.18
C LEU A 535 -23.38 18.45 20.30
N LEU A 536 -24.70 18.42 20.36
CA LEU A 536 -25.57 19.34 19.62
C LEU A 536 -25.42 20.80 20.06
N LYS A 537 -24.85 21.07 21.24
CA LYS A 537 -24.52 22.42 21.74
C LYS A 537 -23.20 22.95 21.19
N VAL A 538 -22.38 22.07 20.57
CA VAL A 538 -21.09 22.48 20.01
C VAL A 538 -21.33 23.26 18.71
N SER A 539 -20.66 24.39 18.56
CA SER A 539 -20.78 25.22 17.35
C SER A 539 -20.44 24.45 16.09
N ARG A 540 -21.26 24.60 15.06
CA ARG A 540 -21.18 23.98 13.75
C ARG A 540 -21.39 22.46 13.72
N LEU A 541 -21.69 21.83 14.84
CA LEU A 541 -22.04 20.42 14.90
C LEU A 541 -23.56 20.29 14.88
N GLY A 542 -24.11 20.16 13.67
CA GLY A 542 -25.55 20.02 13.45
C GLY A 542 -26.04 18.57 13.54
N PRO A 543 -27.35 18.35 13.30
CA PRO A 543 -27.94 16.99 13.38
C PRO A 543 -27.30 15.97 12.48
N LYS A 544 -26.88 16.35 11.27
CA LYS A 544 -26.23 15.41 10.32
C LYS A 544 -24.85 14.97 10.80
N ALA A 545 -24.03 15.92 11.30
CA ALA A 545 -22.72 15.57 11.87
C ALA A 545 -22.88 14.74 13.14
N PHE A 546 -23.86 15.03 13.97
CA PHE A 546 -24.21 14.24 15.16
C PHE A 546 -24.59 12.80 14.78
N GLU A 547 -25.44 12.60 13.79
CA GLU A 547 -25.81 11.29 13.28
C GLU A 547 -24.58 10.48 12.88
N GLN A 548 -23.64 11.09 12.15
CA GLN A 548 -22.43 10.41 11.71
C GLN A 548 -21.45 10.05 12.82
N CYS A 549 -21.24 10.96 13.79
CA CYS A 549 -20.17 10.81 14.78
C CYS A 549 -20.61 10.18 16.11
N ALA A 550 -21.86 10.29 16.49
CA ALA A 550 -22.30 9.98 17.86
C ALA A 550 -21.99 8.56 18.34
N GLY A 551 -22.15 7.58 17.47
CA GLY A 551 -21.87 6.17 17.80
C GLY A 551 -20.38 5.85 17.97
N PHE A 552 -19.50 6.66 17.42
CA PHE A 552 -18.06 6.49 17.48
C PHE A 552 -17.39 7.29 18.62
N LEU A 553 -18.15 8.21 19.22
CA LEU A 553 -17.70 9.00 20.37
C LEU A 553 -18.25 8.40 21.66
N ARG A 554 -17.37 8.17 22.62
CA ARG A 554 -17.70 7.50 23.88
C ARG A 554 -17.54 8.44 25.07
N ILE A 555 -18.43 8.31 26.02
CA ILE A 555 -18.39 9.04 27.28
C ILE A 555 -18.41 8.01 28.41
N ASN A 556 -17.27 7.85 29.07
CA ASN A 556 -17.16 6.99 30.23
C ASN A 556 -17.67 7.74 31.48
N HIS A 557 -18.44 7.05 32.32
CA HIS A 557 -18.98 7.62 33.56
C HIS A 557 -19.85 8.88 33.33
N GLY A 558 -20.62 8.90 32.25
CA GLY A 558 -21.61 9.95 31.98
C GLY A 558 -22.99 9.64 32.55
N ASP A 559 -23.97 10.45 32.17
CA ASP A 559 -25.36 10.35 32.64
C ASP A 559 -26.03 9.02 32.18
N ASN A 560 -25.70 8.57 30.97
CA ASN A 560 -26.24 7.35 30.38
C ASN A 560 -25.12 6.34 30.11
N PRO A 561 -25.13 5.15 30.72
CA PRO A 561 -24.12 4.13 30.45
C PRO A 561 -24.00 3.70 28.98
N LEU A 562 -25.07 3.85 28.17
CA LEU A 562 -25.04 3.56 26.73
C LEU A 562 -24.12 4.50 25.96
N ASP A 563 -23.83 5.68 26.47
CA ASP A 563 -22.92 6.63 25.84
C ASP A 563 -21.45 6.16 25.88
N ALA A 564 -21.14 5.16 26.70
CA ALA A 564 -19.84 4.48 26.71
C ALA A 564 -19.79 3.28 25.74
N SER A 565 -20.89 2.94 25.09
CA SER A 565 -21.03 1.84 24.17
C SER A 565 -20.96 2.27 22.70
N THR A 566 -20.94 1.28 21.79
CA THR A 566 -21.04 1.54 20.35
C THR A 566 -22.50 1.66 19.88
N VAL A 567 -23.48 1.54 20.77
CA VAL A 567 -24.89 1.71 20.41
C VAL A 567 -25.14 3.16 19.99
N HIS A 568 -25.65 3.33 18.80
CA HIS A 568 -25.99 4.67 18.31
C HIS A 568 -27.20 5.24 19.07
N PRO A 569 -27.22 6.54 19.43
CA PRO A 569 -28.34 7.14 20.15
C PRO A 569 -29.70 6.93 19.49
N GLU A 570 -29.76 6.84 18.15
CA GLU A 570 -31.00 6.56 17.42
C GLU A 570 -31.61 5.20 17.75
N ALA A 571 -30.81 4.25 18.23
CA ALA A 571 -31.21 2.91 18.60
C ALA A 571 -31.45 2.71 20.10
N TYR A 572 -31.36 3.73 20.92
CA TYR A 572 -31.66 3.65 22.36
C TYR A 572 -33.09 3.17 22.64
N PRO A 573 -34.14 3.49 21.86
CA PRO A 573 -35.46 2.89 22.03
C PRO A 573 -35.48 1.37 21.96
N VAL A 574 -34.62 0.75 21.19
CA VAL A 574 -34.48 -0.71 21.14
C VAL A 574 -33.99 -1.25 22.48
N VAL A 575 -33.00 -0.60 23.08
CA VAL A 575 -32.49 -0.97 24.42
C VAL A 575 -33.56 -0.80 25.48
N GLU A 576 -34.36 0.27 25.40
CA GLU A 576 -35.48 0.48 26.34
C GLU A 576 -36.51 -0.63 26.25
N ARG A 577 -36.83 -1.16 25.06
CA ARG A 577 -37.70 -2.33 24.87
C ARG A 577 -37.09 -3.60 25.45
N ILE A 578 -35.78 -3.79 25.33
CA ILE A 578 -35.08 -4.92 25.93
C ILE A 578 -35.15 -4.86 27.47
N LEU A 579 -34.94 -3.64 28.04
CA LEU A 579 -35.07 -3.41 29.48
C LEU A 579 -36.50 -3.68 29.99
N ALA A 580 -37.51 -3.25 29.26
CA ALA A 580 -38.90 -3.49 29.61
C ALA A 580 -39.26 -5.00 29.58
N ALA A 581 -38.73 -5.72 28.59
CA ALA A 581 -38.94 -7.15 28.46
C ALA A 581 -38.23 -7.99 29.54
N THR A 582 -37.09 -7.50 30.05
CA THR A 582 -36.29 -8.19 31.07
C THR A 582 -36.61 -7.74 32.49
N GLU A 583 -37.37 -6.66 32.66
CA GLU A 583 -37.66 -6.01 33.94
C GLU A 583 -36.38 -5.69 34.74
N GLN A 584 -35.26 -5.43 34.05
CA GLN A 584 -33.98 -5.13 34.64
C GLN A 584 -33.58 -3.68 34.43
N ALA A 585 -32.78 -3.14 35.34
CA ALA A 585 -32.14 -1.86 35.14
C ALA A 585 -31.00 -1.98 34.13
N LEU A 586 -30.66 -0.89 33.44
CA LEU A 586 -29.59 -0.87 32.42
C LEU A 586 -28.25 -1.30 33.02
N SER A 587 -27.91 -0.85 34.22
CA SER A 587 -26.69 -1.24 34.94
C SER A 587 -26.58 -2.76 35.21
N ASP A 588 -27.71 -3.42 35.40
CA ASP A 588 -27.77 -4.83 35.71
C ASP A 588 -27.76 -5.68 34.43
N LEU A 589 -28.23 -5.15 33.31
CA LEU A 589 -28.27 -5.82 32.02
C LEU A 589 -26.93 -5.74 31.29
N MET A 590 -26.26 -4.59 31.35
CA MET A 590 -24.97 -4.40 30.70
C MET A 590 -23.90 -5.31 31.33
N GLY A 591 -23.25 -6.12 30.48
CA GLY A 591 -22.29 -7.13 30.92
C GLY A 591 -22.89 -8.43 31.43
N ASN A 592 -24.22 -8.52 31.54
CA ASN A 592 -24.92 -9.74 31.99
C ASN A 592 -25.19 -10.70 30.83
N THR A 593 -24.19 -11.48 30.49
CA THR A 593 -24.25 -12.46 29.40
C THR A 593 -25.40 -13.49 29.58
N GLY A 594 -25.68 -13.87 30.80
CA GLY A 594 -26.71 -14.90 31.11
C GLY A 594 -28.12 -14.42 30.75
N SER A 595 -28.47 -13.19 31.14
CA SER A 595 -29.78 -12.61 30.83
C SER A 595 -29.96 -12.35 29.34
N LEU A 596 -28.91 -11.85 28.65
CA LEU A 596 -28.97 -11.50 27.26
C LEU A 596 -29.04 -12.71 26.31
N ARG A 597 -28.38 -13.82 26.64
CA ARG A 597 -28.41 -15.05 25.83
C ARG A 597 -29.78 -15.73 25.79
N ASN A 598 -30.61 -15.49 26.76
CA ASN A 598 -31.97 -16.04 26.82
C ASN A 598 -32.97 -15.26 25.95
N LEU A 599 -32.55 -14.13 25.36
CA LEU A 599 -33.38 -13.27 24.54
C LEU A 599 -33.15 -13.56 23.05
N SER A 600 -34.22 -13.48 22.25
CA SER A 600 -34.16 -13.55 20.81
C SER A 600 -34.09 -12.14 20.23
N ALA A 601 -33.09 -11.85 19.41
CA ALA A 601 -33.00 -10.58 18.74
C ALA A 601 -34.20 -10.26 17.83
N ARG A 602 -34.91 -11.30 17.35
CA ARG A 602 -36.09 -11.18 16.50
C ARG A 602 -37.27 -10.51 17.20
N ASP A 603 -37.34 -10.62 18.54
CA ASP A 603 -38.44 -10.08 19.33
C ASP A 603 -38.37 -8.55 19.46
N PHE A 604 -37.24 -7.93 19.11
CA PHE A 604 -36.99 -6.49 19.24
C PHE A 604 -36.83 -5.78 17.91
N ILE A 605 -37.09 -6.46 16.80
CA ILE A 605 -37.07 -5.88 15.44
C ILE A 605 -38.29 -4.98 15.26
N ASP A 606 -38.09 -3.85 14.56
CA ASP A 606 -39.16 -2.99 14.12
C ASP A 606 -38.93 -2.50 12.67
N GLU A 607 -39.76 -1.58 12.21
CA GLU A 607 -39.66 -1.04 10.84
C GLU A 607 -38.35 -0.30 10.57
N ARG A 608 -37.71 0.23 11.60
CA ARG A 608 -36.47 1.03 11.51
C ARG A 608 -35.22 0.21 11.80
N PHE A 609 -35.29 -0.75 12.72
CA PHE A 609 -34.15 -1.53 13.19
C PHE A 609 -34.39 -3.02 12.96
N GLY A 610 -33.66 -3.57 12.00
CA GLY A 610 -33.75 -4.97 11.62
C GLY A 610 -32.86 -5.88 12.47
N LEU A 611 -32.83 -7.16 12.08
CA LEU A 611 -32.07 -8.20 12.77
C LEU A 611 -30.55 -7.88 12.91
N PRO A 612 -29.86 -7.35 11.91
CA PRO A 612 -28.43 -7.01 12.05
C PRO A 612 -28.17 -5.98 13.15
N THR A 613 -28.93 -4.90 13.18
CA THR A 613 -28.78 -3.85 14.21
C THR A 613 -29.09 -4.35 15.59
N VAL A 614 -30.20 -5.07 15.76
CA VAL A 614 -30.61 -5.61 17.08
C VAL A 614 -29.57 -6.63 17.57
N THR A 615 -29.05 -7.47 16.70
CA THR A 615 -27.98 -8.43 17.02
C THR A 615 -26.71 -7.71 17.50
N ASP A 616 -26.31 -6.66 16.81
CA ASP A 616 -25.14 -5.86 17.19
C ASP A 616 -25.34 -5.17 18.54
N ILE A 617 -26.54 -4.63 18.79
CA ILE A 617 -26.90 -4.03 20.09
C ILE A 617 -26.79 -5.07 21.21
N MET A 618 -27.32 -6.24 21.04
CA MET A 618 -27.28 -7.31 22.06
C MET A 618 -25.85 -7.76 22.34
N LYS A 619 -25.01 -7.90 21.32
CA LYS A 619 -23.58 -8.21 21.48
C LYS A 619 -22.83 -7.11 22.23
N GLU A 620 -23.16 -5.87 21.93
CA GLU A 620 -22.56 -4.72 22.61
C GLU A 620 -22.97 -4.62 24.07
N LEU A 621 -24.23 -4.91 24.39
CA LEU A 621 -24.70 -4.97 25.77
C LEU A 621 -24.05 -6.11 26.57
N GLU A 622 -23.72 -7.24 25.93
CA GLU A 622 -22.96 -8.33 26.56
C GLU A 622 -21.56 -7.90 26.99
N LYS A 623 -20.87 -7.15 26.15
CA LYS A 623 -19.49 -6.71 26.35
C LYS A 623 -19.33 -5.25 25.93
N PRO A 624 -19.80 -4.30 26.75
CA PRO A 624 -19.86 -2.91 26.38
C PRO A 624 -18.45 -2.32 26.18
N GLY A 625 -18.29 -1.53 25.12
CA GLY A 625 -17.09 -0.75 24.88
C GLY A 625 -15.82 -1.57 24.64
N ARG A 626 -15.94 -2.78 24.13
CA ARG A 626 -14.79 -3.65 23.85
C ARG A 626 -13.83 -2.98 22.83
N ASP A 627 -12.56 -2.91 23.20
CA ASP A 627 -11.49 -2.51 22.31
C ASP A 627 -11.17 -3.66 21.34
N PRO A 628 -11.18 -3.45 20.01
CA PRO A 628 -10.84 -4.48 19.03
C PRO A 628 -9.34 -4.76 18.94
N ARG A 629 -8.49 -3.92 19.54
CA ARG A 629 -7.04 -4.12 19.55
C ARG A 629 -6.66 -5.30 20.46
N PRO A 630 -5.54 -5.98 20.17
CA PRO A 630 -5.07 -7.09 21.02
C PRO A 630 -4.68 -6.61 22.42
N GLU A 631 -4.62 -7.54 23.36
CA GLU A 631 -4.08 -7.26 24.68
C GLU A 631 -2.59 -6.98 24.61
N PHE A 632 -2.15 -6.02 25.42
CA PHE A 632 -0.73 -5.69 25.54
C PHE A 632 0.04 -6.84 26.18
N LYS A 633 1.04 -7.36 25.45
CA LYS A 633 1.97 -8.40 25.90
C LYS A 633 3.37 -7.99 25.51
N THR A 634 4.36 -8.36 26.33
CA THR A 634 5.77 -8.17 26.03
C THR A 634 6.43 -9.52 25.85
N ALA A 635 7.38 -9.61 24.91
CA ALA A 635 8.19 -10.79 24.75
C ALA A 635 9.10 -10.99 25.97
N GLN A 636 9.17 -12.22 26.48
CA GLN A 636 10.12 -12.60 27.49
C GLN A 636 11.35 -13.19 26.78
N PHE A 637 12.39 -12.37 26.62
CA PHE A 637 13.63 -12.83 26.03
C PHE A 637 14.37 -13.77 26.96
N ALA A 638 15.04 -14.78 26.40
CA ALA A 638 15.78 -15.76 27.17
C ALA A 638 16.99 -15.12 27.87
N GLU A 639 17.15 -15.40 29.15
CA GLU A 639 18.33 -14.96 29.92
C GLU A 639 19.62 -15.57 29.33
N GLY A 640 20.65 -14.74 29.22
CA GLY A 640 21.95 -15.16 28.67
C GLY A 640 22.03 -15.23 27.15
N VAL A 641 20.96 -14.84 26.43
CA VAL A 641 20.95 -14.76 24.96
C VAL A 641 20.89 -13.27 24.57
N GLU A 642 22.04 -12.65 24.40
CA GLU A 642 22.16 -11.21 24.13
C GLU A 642 22.79 -10.90 22.78
N THR A 643 23.54 -11.84 22.23
CA THR A 643 24.27 -11.67 20.97
C THR A 643 24.07 -12.85 20.03
N LEU A 644 24.44 -12.68 18.75
CA LEU A 644 24.42 -13.74 17.74
C LEU A 644 25.25 -14.98 18.17
N ASN A 645 26.32 -14.77 18.94
CA ASN A 645 27.19 -15.84 19.39
C ASN A 645 26.54 -16.73 20.46
N ASP A 646 25.51 -16.24 21.13
CA ASP A 646 24.78 -16.97 22.16
C ASP A 646 23.70 -17.90 21.57
N LEU A 647 23.45 -17.75 20.27
CA LEU A 647 22.47 -18.55 19.57
C LEU A 647 23.05 -19.88 19.09
N THR A 648 22.32 -20.95 19.35
CA THR A 648 22.64 -22.28 18.81
C THR A 648 21.41 -22.82 18.06
N PRO A 649 21.60 -23.50 16.91
CA PRO A 649 20.51 -24.16 16.21
C PRO A 649 19.74 -25.11 17.13
N GLY A 650 18.41 -25.08 17.05
CA GLY A 650 17.53 -25.87 17.91
C GLY A 650 16.98 -25.14 19.14
N MET A 651 17.53 -23.98 19.51
CA MET A 651 16.97 -23.15 20.59
C MET A 651 15.55 -22.70 20.27
N ILE A 652 14.66 -22.84 21.24
CA ILE A 652 13.29 -22.32 21.18
C ILE A 652 13.25 -21.05 22.02
N LEU A 653 12.90 -19.94 21.37
CA LEU A 653 12.90 -18.60 21.96
C LEU A 653 11.54 -17.93 21.74
N GLU A 654 11.19 -17.05 22.65
CA GLU A 654 10.08 -16.13 22.46
C GLU A 654 10.60 -14.85 21.80
N GLY A 655 9.87 -14.34 20.83
CA GLY A 655 10.24 -13.13 20.11
C GLY A 655 9.05 -12.27 19.74
N ALA A 656 9.32 -11.02 19.42
CA ALA A 656 8.31 -10.07 18.91
C ALA A 656 8.47 -9.89 17.41
N VAL A 657 7.38 -10.01 16.67
CA VAL A 657 7.38 -9.74 15.23
C VAL A 657 7.59 -8.25 15.01
N THR A 658 8.66 -7.89 14.33
CA THR A 658 9.04 -6.49 14.05
C THR A 658 8.52 -6.02 12.70
N ASN A 659 8.52 -6.91 11.70
CA ASN A 659 8.05 -6.59 10.35
C ASN A 659 7.54 -7.85 9.65
N VAL A 660 6.55 -7.67 8.79
CA VAL A 660 5.99 -8.74 7.95
C VAL A 660 6.13 -8.34 6.48
N THR A 661 6.69 -9.23 5.68
CA THR A 661 6.90 -9.06 4.24
C THR A 661 6.22 -10.19 3.47
N ASN A 662 6.14 -10.08 2.15
CA ASN A 662 5.54 -11.14 1.31
C ASN A 662 6.27 -12.48 1.38
N PHE A 663 7.55 -12.49 1.79
CA PHE A 663 8.37 -13.71 1.87
C PHE A 663 8.55 -14.25 3.30
N GLY A 664 8.00 -13.56 4.30
CA GLY A 664 8.08 -14.01 5.69
C GLY A 664 8.00 -12.90 6.72
N ALA A 665 8.32 -13.22 7.96
CA ALA A 665 8.29 -12.31 9.09
C ALA A 665 9.67 -12.14 9.72
N PHE A 666 10.00 -10.92 10.09
CA PHE A 666 11.18 -10.61 10.91
C PHE A 666 10.78 -10.62 12.38
N VAL A 667 11.58 -11.26 13.20
CA VAL A 667 11.30 -11.47 14.62
C VAL A 667 12.51 -11.06 15.47
N ASP A 668 12.30 -10.15 16.40
CA ASP A 668 13.26 -9.80 17.43
C ASP A 668 13.23 -10.86 18.54
N ILE A 669 14.34 -11.56 18.73
CA ILE A 669 14.53 -12.62 19.73
C ILE A 669 15.46 -12.19 20.88
N GLY A 670 15.70 -10.88 21.02
CA GLY A 670 16.53 -10.32 22.08
C GLY A 670 18.03 -10.22 21.77
N VAL A 671 18.43 -10.56 20.54
CA VAL A 671 19.81 -10.34 20.03
C VAL A 671 19.85 -9.10 19.13
N HIS A 672 21.05 -8.59 18.85
CA HIS A 672 21.20 -7.33 18.08
C HIS A 672 20.84 -7.41 16.60
N GLN A 673 20.14 -8.45 16.20
CA GLN A 673 19.73 -8.71 14.82
C GLN A 673 18.41 -9.46 14.79
N ASP A 674 17.46 -8.99 14.00
CA ASP A 674 16.20 -9.71 13.79
C ASP A 674 16.44 -11.00 13.00
N GLY A 675 15.78 -12.06 13.39
CA GLY A 675 15.75 -13.30 12.64
C GLY A 675 14.62 -13.31 11.62
N LEU A 676 14.79 -14.07 10.54
CA LEU A 676 13.78 -14.24 9.51
C LEU A 676 13.09 -15.60 9.66
N VAL A 677 11.77 -15.57 9.77
CA VAL A 677 10.89 -16.74 9.56
C VAL A 677 10.38 -16.68 8.13
N HIS A 678 10.87 -17.56 7.26
CA HIS A 678 10.42 -17.61 5.86
C HIS A 678 8.95 -18.02 5.79
N ILE A 679 8.23 -17.62 4.75
CA ILE A 679 6.80 -17.91 4.57
C ILE A 679 6.47 -19.40 4.69
N SER A 680 7.34 -20.29 4.22
CA SER A 680 7.17 -21.74 4.34
C SER A 680 7.34 -22.28 5.77
N SER A 681 7.91 -21.48 6.66
CA SER A 681 8.19 -21.82 8.07
C SER A 681 7.27 -21.14 9.06
N LEU A 682 6.27 -20.38 8.59
CA LEU A 682 5.29 -19.69 9.43
C LEU A 682 4.21 -20.61 10.00
N SER A 683 3.82 -21.64 9.26
CA SER A 683 2.75 -22.56 9.61
C SER A 683 2.94 -23.93 8.96
N ASP A 684 2.31 -24.94 9.53
CA ASP A 684 2.25 -26.29 8.95
C ASP A 684 1.34 -26.37 7.72
N ARG A 685 0.48 -25.36 7.54
CA ARG A 685 -0.38 -25.21 6.36
C ARG A 685 0.27 -24.31 5.34
N PHE A 686 -0.13 -24.44 4.08
CA PHE A 686 0.29 -23.51 3.03
C PHE A 686 -0.19 -22.10 3.36
N VAL A 687 0.74 -21.16 3.38
CA VAL A 687 0.49 -19.73 3.64
C VAL A 687 0.71 -18.96 2.35
N GLU A 688 -0.33 -18.31 1.88
CA GLU A 688 -0.27 -17.46 0.68
C GLU A 688 0.20 -16.03 1.03
N ASP A 689 -0.28 -15.51 2.16
CA ASP A 689 0.09 -14.21 2.68
C ASP A 689 0.53 -14.32 4.15
N PRO A 690 1.77 -13.97 4.50
CA PRO A 690 2.26 -13.99 5.88
C PRO A 690 1.41 -13.20 6.88
N HIS A 691 0.75 -12.12 6.44
CA HIS A 691 -0.13 -11.31 7.29
C HIS A 691 -1.38 -12.05 7.79
N GLN A 692 -1.73 -13.19 7.19
CA GLN A 692 -2.81 -14.05 7.68
C GLN A 692 -2.41 -14.85 8.92
N VAL A 693 -1.11 -15.02 9.15
CA VAL A 693 -0.56 -15.82 10.25
C VAL A 693 -0.03 -14.95 11.38
N VAL A 694 0.72 -13.90 11.04
CA VAL A 694 1.36 -13.00 12.00
C VAL A 694 1.25 -11.55 11.60
N LYS A 695 1.28 -10.67 12.60
CA LYS A 695 1.29 -9.21 12.44
C LYS A 695 2.48 -8.62 13.20
N ALA A 696 2.91 -7.43 12.79
CA ALA A 696 3.90 -6.68 13.54
C ALA A 696 3.41 -6.43 14.98
N GLY A 697 4.25 -6.70 15.95
CA GLY A 697 3.92 -6.64 17.37
C GLY A 697 3.44 -7.95 18.00
N ASP A 698 3.15 -8.98 17.22
CA ASP A 698 2.78 -10.30 17.76
C ASP A 698 3.96 -10.94 18.51
N ILE A 699 3.65 -11.59 19.63
CA ILE A 699 4.63 -12.40 20.37
C ILE A 699 4.51 -13.83 19.92
N VAL A 700 5.61 -14.38 19.41
CA VAL A 700 5.68 -15.70 18.81
C VAL A 700 6.78 -16.56 19.42
N LYS A 701 6.56 -17.87 19.42
CA LYS A 701 7.64 -18.83 19.74
C LYS A 701 8.30 -19.27 18.45
N VAL A 702 9.61 -19.17 18.41
CA VAL A 702 10.42 -19.52 17.25
C VAL A 702 11.57 -20.45 17.64
N LYS A 703 11.97 -21.30 16.70
CA LYS A 703 13.16 -22.14 16.84
C LYS A 703 14.25 -21.63 15.92
N VAL A 704 15.46 -21.53 16.43
CA VAL A 704 16.66 -21.16 15.66
C VAL A 704 17.06 -22.32 14.76
N MET A 705 17.07 -22.09 13.45
CA MET A 705 17.44 -23.10 12.44
C MET A 705 18.88 -22.96 12.01
N GLU A 706 19.34 -21.75 11.76
CA GLU A 706 20.69 -21.45 11.28
C GLU A 706 21.11 -20.06 11.76
N VAL A 707 22.41 -19.93 12.10
CA VAL A 707 23.02 -18.65 12.45
C VAL A 707 24.24 -18.44 11.57
N ASP A 708 24.20 -17.45 10.69
CA ASP A 708 25.34 -17.03 9.86
C ASP A 708 25.99 -15.79 10.49
N LEU A 709 27.07 -16.01 11.21
CA LEU A 709 27.81 -14.95 11.91
C LEU A 709 28.50 -13.97 10.95
N GLN A 710 28.91 -14.42 9.76
CA GLN A 710 29.57 -13.58 8.76
C GLN A 710 28.62 -12.61 8.09
N ARG A 711 27.44 -13.10 7.74
CA ARG A 711 26.38 -12.33 7.08
C ARG A 711 25.41 -11.68 8.08
N LYS A 712 25.57 -11.94 9.35
CA LYS A 712 24.68 -11.52 10.43
C LYS A 712 23.22 -11.87 10.14
N ARG A 713 22.98 -13.13 9.77
CA ARG A 713 21.65 -13.64 9.46
C ARG A 713 21.24 -14.75 10.40
N ILE A 714 19.98 -14.75 10.80
CA ILE A 714 19.37 -15.76 11.65
C ILE A 714 18.16 -16.31 10.90
N ALA A 715 18.15 -17.61 10.65
CA ALA A 715 16.99 -18.30 10.12
C ALA A 715 16.19 -18.90 11.27
N LEU A 716 14.89 -18.59 11.30
CA LEU A 716 13.96 -19.02 12.33
C LEU A 716 12.80 -19.81 11.71
N THR A 717 12.16 -20.65 12.52
CA THR A 717 10.90 -21.29 12.16
C THR A 717 9.88 -21.18 13.30
N MET A 718 8.63 -20.99 12.98
CA MET A 718 7.50 -21.11 13.91
C MET A 718 6.99 -22.57 14.00
N ARG A 719 7.44 -23.44 13.10
CA ARG A 719 7.16 -24.88 13.12
C ARG A 719 8.15 -25.55 14.06
N LEU A 720 7.78 -25.64 15.33
CA LEU A 720 8.69 -26.09 16.40
C LEU A 720 9.14 -27.55 16.28
N ASP A 721 8.46 -28.35 15.45
CA ASP A 721 8.82 -29.74 15.16
C ASP A 721 9.93 -29.89 14.10
N GLU A 722 10.23 -28.83 13.34
CA GLU A 722 11.30 -28.81 12.35
C GLU A 722 12.68 -28.99 13.03
N GLN A 723 13.54 -29.80 12.42
CA GLN A 723 14.90 -30.01 12.94
C GLN A 723 15.91 -29.13 12.17
N PRO A 724 16.92 -28.55 12.85
CA PRO A 724 17.99 -27.82 12.20
C PRO A 724 18.72 -28.71 11.18
N GLY A 725 18.83 -28.26 9.94
CA GLY A 725 19.50 -28.97 8.85
C GLY A 725 18.59 -29.72 7.86
N GLU A 726 17.29 -29.87 8.11
CA GLU A 726 16.36 -30.53 7.20
C GLU A 726 15.67 -29.59 6.18
N GLY A 727 15.87 -28.30 6.28
CA GLY A 727 15.08 -27.27 5.57
C GLY A 727 15.40 -27.02 4.09
N ASN A 728 16.40 -27.65 3.48
CA ASN A 728 16.87 -27.28 2.12
C ASN A 728 16.51 -28.26 0.99
N ALA A 729 15.63 -29.25 1.21
CA ALA A 729 15.33 -30.28 0.20
C ALA A 729 13.96 -30.15 -0.52
N ARG A 730 13.11 -29.14 -0.22
CA ARG A 730 11.75 -29.03 -0.82
C ARG A 730 11.46 -27.82 -1.68
N GLY A 731 12.43 -26.98 -1.97
CA GLY A 731 12.26 -25.75 -2.76
C GLY A 731 12.94 -25.73 -4.12
N GLY A 732 13.06 -26.84 -4.84
CA GLY A 732 13.73 -26.81 -6.13
C GLY A 732 13.73 -28.11 -6.91
N ALA A 733 12.56 -28.57 -7.37
CA ALA A 733 12.51 -29.56 -8.45
C ALA A 733 11.11 -29.64 -9.07
N LYS A 734 10.94 -28.96 -10.17
CA LYS A 734 10.11 -29.47 -11.29
C LYS A 734 10.56 -28.75 -12.56
N ASN A 735 11.18 -29.53 -13.41
CA ASN A 735 11.46 -29.46 -14.84
C ASN A 735 12.93 -29.44 -15.21
N ALA A 736 13.51 -30.63 -15.30
CA ALA A 736 14.48 -30.96 -16.30
C ALA A 736 14.48 -32.50 -16.50
N ALA A 737 14.09 -32.92 -17.67
CA ALA A 737 14.18 -34.31 -18.15
C ALA A 737 15.64 -34.65 -18.41
N PRO A 738 16.02 -35.97 -18.36
CA PRO A 738 17.40 -36.38 -18.36
C PRO A 738 18.01 -36.42 -19.76
N ARG A 739 19.24 -35.94 -19.87
CA ARG A 739 20.10 -36.27 -21.02
C ARG A 739 21.39 -36.89 -20.51
N GLU A 740 21.69 -38.00 -21.17
CA GLU A 740 22.73 -38.99 -20.92
C GLU A 740 24.16 -38.45 -20.87
N GLU A 741 24.95 -39.15 -20.07
CA GLU A 741 26.40 -39.04 -19.95
C GLU A 741 27.12 -39.41 -21.28
N LYS A 742 28.18 -38.66 -21.59
CA LYS A 742 29.39 -39.19 -22.22
C LYS A 742 30.63 -38.60 -21.54
N ARG A 743 31.34 -39.52 -20.89
CA ARG A 743 32.69 -39.34 -20.37
C ARG A 743 33.68 -39.04 -21.51
N GLN A 744 34.59 -38.11 -21.23
CA GLN A 744 36.01 -38.33 -21.58
C GLN A 744 36.95 -37.40 -20.77
N ASN A 745 37.96 -38.05 -20.25
CA ASN A 745 39.11 -37.55 -19.50
C ASN A 745 40.01 -36.60 -20.31
N THR A 746 40.64 -35.60 -19.68
CA THR A 746 42.12 -35.59 -19.45
C THR A 746 42.56 -34.23 -18.86
N ALA A 747 43.26 -34.35 -17.75
CA ALA A 747 44.57 -33.79 -17.35
C ALA A 747 44.83 -32.30 -17.15
N LYS A 748 45.09 -32.00 -15.86
CA LYS A 748 46.18 -31.18 -15.28
C LYS A 748 46.35 -29.69 -15.62
N GLY A 749 46.21 -28.85 -14.62
CA GLY A 749 46.81 -27.52 -14.53
C GLY A 749 46.54 -26.84 -13.17
N ARG A 750 47.57 -26.53 -12.48
CA ARG A 750 47.68 -25.99 -11.08
C ARG A 750 47.11 -24.56 -10.90
N PRO A 751 46.82 -24.14 -9.67
CA PRO A 751 45.95 -23.03 -9.33
C PRO A 751 46.66 -21.67 -9.16
N ARG A 752 45.91 -20.60 -9.36
CA ARG A 752 46.25 -19.26 -8.86
C ARG A 752 45.06 -18.61 -8.15
N PRO A 753 45.30 -17.70 -7.23
CA PRO A 753 44.41 -17.44 -6.11
C PRO A 753 43.25 -16.49 -6.42
N VAL A 754 42.13 -16.81 -5.80
CA VAL A 754 40.89 -16.05 -5.88
C VAL A 754 40.95 -14.88 -4.89
N SER A 755 40.77 -13.67 -5.38
CA SER A 755 40.44 -12.51 -4.57
C SER A 755 38.97 -12.56 -4.19
N SER A 756 38.70 -12.52 -2.90
CA SER A 756 37.36 -12.42 -2.33
C SER A 756 36.73 -11.08 -2.63
N SER A 757 35.62 -11.06 -3.39
CA SER A 757 34.71 -9.93 -3.42
C SER A 757 33.46 -10.27 -2.63
N ALA A 758 33.28 -9.60 -1.51
CA ALA A 758 32.06 -9.66 -0.72
C ALA A 758 30.90 -9.03 -1.51
N GLY A 759 29.89 -9.82 -1.83
CA GLY A 759 28.65 -9.33 -2.40
C GLY A 759 27.76 -8.73 -1.31
N ASN A 760 27.65 -7.43 -1.27
CA ASN A 760 26.63 -6.74 -0.49
C ASN A 760 25.29 -6.89 -1.18
N SER A 761 24.28 -7.39 -0.45
CA SER A 761 22.92 -7.48 -0.97
C SER A 761 22.29 -6.08 -1.03
N ALA A 762 21.65 -5.75 -2.16
CA ALA A 762 20.97 -4.49 -2.44
C ALA A 762 19.95 -4.05 -1.35
N MET A 763 19.58 -4.95 -0.46
CA MET A 763 18.65 -4.69 0.64
C MET A 763 19.30 -4.10 1.89
N GLY A 764 20.60 -4.42 2.15
CA GLY A 764 21.38 -3.78 3.21
C GLY A 764 21.72 -2.32 2.88
N ASP A 765 21.99 -2.06 1.61
CA ASP A 765 22.35 -0.72 1.13
C ASP A 765 21.13 0.22 0.99
N ALA A 766 19.94 -0.31 0.71
CA ALA A 766 18.70 0.47 0.69
C ALA A 766 18.30 0.96 2.10
N LEU A 767 18.55 0.15 3.14
CA LEU A 767 18.37 0.55 4.53
C LEU A 767 19.43 1.57 4.99
N ALA A 768 20.70 1.38 4.58
CA ALA A 768 21.77 2.31 4.91
C ALA A 768 21.63 3.67 4.17
N ALA A 769 21.09 3.68 2.95
CA ALA A 769 20.87 4.90 2.18
C ALA A 769 19.64 5.71 2.65
N ALA A 770 18.66 5.06 3.26
CA ALA A 770 17.51 5.74 3.86
C ALA A 770 17.86 6.49 5.16
N PHE A 771 18.94 6.08 5.84
CA PHE A 771 19.33 6.64 7.14
C PHE A 771 20.65 7.41 7.15
N GLY A 772 21.36 7.51 6.03
CA GLY A 772 22.65 8.16 5.96
C GLY A 772 22.74 9.28 4.95
N LYS A 773 22.16 10.44 5.23
CA LYS A 773 22.69 11.76 4.83
C LYS A 773 21.75 12.90 5.27
N LYS A 774 22.10 13.53 6.34
CA LYS A 774 22.05 14.99 6.47
C LYS A 774 23.30 15.43 7.24
N ARG A 775 24.18 16.03 6.52
CA ARG A 775 24.87 17.22 6.96
C ARG A 775 24.15 18.41 6.39
#